data_50efcf5ac24512a9431de88c59d4beba
#
_entry.id   50efcf5ac24512a9431de88c59d4beba
#
_cell.length_a   1.000
_cell.length_b   1.000
_cell.length_c   1.000
_cell.angle_alpha   90.00
_cell.angle_beta   90.00
_cell.angle_gamma   90.00
#
_symmetry.space_group_name_H-M   'P 1'
#
loop_
_entity.id
_entity.type
_entity.pdbx_description
1 polymer ?
#
loop_
_entity_poly.entity_id
_entity_poly.type
_entity_poly.pdbx_seq_one_letter_code
_entity_poly.pdbx_strand_id
1 'polypeptide(L)'
;MPVARNAAAEDDPPAPARGTKALPGDAEWLLTDGRGGFGCGAVDRLPRRRYHGLWVARPDGAARRAMLVADLDERVRPLDCGDDASTARLLHARWRTDDAPTAPAGSERFARRPLPTWRFDTARGDFERTIALQRATDSRPPLLLVRWVNRSDTSLRLEVRPLLGWCDADHLVAADESFRGAVSARGASWGFRPTDALPPLWLTVDGVAAFRAEPAWYRGVTFEVDRVRGYDHEGDRWSPGLLELDLAPGAEAVAAFALSEPHVGAREAFAAVLAAERARCAGVAAAQYPEAARLELGADDFLYRGVGERLGVLAGFPWFGEWGRDVFVSLPGLTLSRGRGDLCAQVLTGCLPFLHRGLLPNIYSVDVDESHYGSCDAALWFALAVARFADSGGDPALVAERLVPALRSIAEAYERGAGLGLLVDGRGLLQAGREDLNATWMDARTSRGPVTPRQGLAVELQALWYSLLAFLAEQDDPDGVYAARRDRCGAAFVDAFWQTDDDYLADRVLAGDVDRSMRPNMLVAAALPRSPLDRAQRRAVVERARAHLVTPAGLRTLGPEDPAYVGVYGGGLEGRDLAYHQGTVWPWLAGFYVEASLRAAASGDRAGVAKARLEWLTALLGGELDRAGLEHVSEVFDGDPPHRPGGTFAQAWNTGELLRAHELCVAALRRDEGGQP
;
A
#
# COMPACT_ATOMS: atom_id res chain seq x y z
N MET A 1 -4.24 18.65 -54.65
CA MET A 1 -3.34 18.33 -53.53
C MET A 1 -4.22 17.80 -52.40
N PRO A 2 -4.12 16.52 -51.97
CA PRO A 2 -4.95 15.99 -50.91
C PRO A 2 -4.39 16.43 -49.55
N VAL A 3 -5.29 16.97 -48.73
CA VAL A 3 -5.07 17.30 -47.33
C VAL A 3 -4.86 15.98 -46.56
N ALA A 4 -3.78 15.92 -45.81
CA ALA A 4 -3.41 14.79 -44.96
C ALA A 4 -4.50 14.53 -43.91
N ARG A 5 -5.23 13.43 -44.09
CA ARG A 5 -5.88 12.71 -42.99
C ARG A 5 -4.85 11.72 -42.48
N ASN A 6 -4.40 11.88 -41.24
CA ASN A 6 -3.97 10.81 -40.34
C ASN A 6 -3.14 11.39 -39.19
N ALA A 7 -3.75 11.52 -38.01
CA ALA A 7 -3.08 11.53 -36.72
C ALA A 7 -4.04 11.21 -35.56
N ALA A 8 -5.30 10.82 -35.82
CA ALA A 8 -6.30 10.61 -34.76
C ALA A 8 -6.65 9.12 -34.49
N ALA A 9 -5.99 8.18 -35.16
CA ALA A 9 -6.36 6.74 -35.07
C ALA A 9 -5.50 5.92 -34.09
N GLU A 10 -4.42 6.49 -33.51
CA GLU A 10 -3.52 5.75 -32.60
C GLU A 10 -3.77 6.00 -31.10
N ASP A 11 -4.70 6.89 -30.72
CA ASP A 11 -4.96 7.26 -29.34
C ASP A 11 -6.16 6.57 -28.69
N ASP A 12 -6.84 5.65 -29.38
CA ASP A 12 -7.89 4.87 -28.76
C ASP A 12 -7.29 3.79 -27.85
N PRO A 13 -7.61 3.78 -26.53
CA PRO A 13 -7.29 2.62 -25.71
C PRO A 13 -7.93 1.40 -26.38
N PRO A 14 -7.21 0.26 -26.44
CA PRO A 14 -7.76 -0.95 -27.06
C PRO A 14 -9.13 -1.24 -26.46
N ALA A 15 -10.11 -1.51 -27.32
CA ALA A 15 -11.41 -1.98 -26.87
C ALA A 15 -11.15 -3.15 -25.91
N PRO A 16 -11.87 -3.23 -24.76
CA PRO A 16 -11.66 -4.30 -23.80
C PRO A 16 -11.75 -5.63 -24.55
N ALA A 17 -10.75 -6.48 -24.35
CA ALA A 17 -10.71 -7.81 -24.97
C ALA A 17 -12.05 -8.50 -24.71
N ARG A 18 -12.65 -9.12 -25.72
CA ARG A 18 -13.94 -9.82 -25.60
C ARG A 18 -13.83 -10.81 -24.44
N GLY A 19 -14.57 -10.56 -23.34
CA GLY A 19 -14.62 -11.39 -22.16
C GLY A 19 -14.08 -10.78 -20.86
N THR A 20 -13.66 -9.50 -20.81
CA THR A 20 -13.28 -8.83 -19.55
C THR A 20 -14.53 -8.59 -18.69
N LYS A 21 -14.51 -9.16 -17.50
CA LYS A 21 -15.51 -8.91 -16.46
C LYS A 21 -15.54 -7.40 -16.16
N ALA A 22 -16.73 -6.81 -16.11
CA ALA A 22 -16.87 -5.41 -15.69
C ALA A 22 -16.30 -5.24 -14.28
N LEU A 23 -15.50 -4.18 -14.06
CA LEU A 23 -14.97 -3.85 -12.74
C LEU A 23 -16.13 -3.45 -11.81
N PRO A 24 -16.06 -3.80 -10.51
CA PRO A 24 -17.00 -3.31 -9.51
C PRO A 24 -16.95 -1.77 -9.45
N GLY A 25 -18.10 -1.11 -9.34
CA GLY A 25 -18.17 0.35 -9.27
C GLY A 25 -17.47 0.93 -8.04
N ASP A 26 -17.43 0.16 -6.96
CA ASP A 26 -16.78 0.51 -5.68
C ASP A 26 -15.31 0.11 -5.60
N ALA A 27 -14.75 -0.56 -6.61
CA ALA A 27 -13.32 -0.82 -6.68
C ALA A 27 -12.52 0.49 -6.73
N GLU A 28 -11.39 0.53 -6.03
CA GLU A 28 -10.61 1.76 -5.79
C GLU A 28 -9.34 1.79 -6.65
N TRP A 29 -9.13 2.87 -7.38
CA TRP A 29 -7.88 3.13 -8.11
C TRP A 29 -6.93 3.96 -7.24
N LEU A 30 -5.62 3.83 -7.49
CA LEU A 30 -4.55 4.55 -6.82
C LEU A 30 -3.57 5.14 -7.84
N LEU A 31 -3.13 6.37 -7.59
CA LEU A 31 -1.97 7.02 -8.20
C LEU A 31 -1.13 7.62 -7.07
N THR A 32 0.20 7.68 -7.24
CA THR A 32 1.10 8.24 -6.22
C THR A 32 2.04 9.28 -6.81
N ASP A 33 2.37 10.29 -6.01
CA ASP A 33 3.22 11.41 -6.42
C ASP A 33 4.72 11.22 -6.12
N GLY A 34 5.10 10.11 -5.48
CA GLY A 34 6.47 9.80 -5.10
C GLY A 34 7.02 10.59 -3.91
N ARG A 35 6.24 11.49 -3.33
CA ARG A 35 6.56 12.27 -2.11
C ARG A 35 5.71 11.88 -0.91
N GLY A 36 4.94 10.83 -1.04
CA GLY A 36 4.04 10.34 -0.01
C GLY A 36 2.60 10.85 -0.14
N GLY A 37 2.33 11.66 -1.15
CA GLY A 37 0.98 12.02 -1.58
C GLY A 37 0.42 11.03 -2.60
N PHE A 38 -0.89 11.09 -2.80
CA PHE A 38 -1.64 10.18 -3.67
C PHE A 38 -2.91 10.80 -4.21
N GLY A 39 -3.50 10.18 -5.22
CA GLY A 39 -4.88 10.33 -5.64
C GLY A 39 -5.55 8.96 -5.64
N CYS A 40 -6.76 8.87 -5.11
CA CYS A 40 -7.53 7.65 -5.13
C CYS A 40 -9.04 7.93 -5.20
N GLY A 41 -9.79 6.95 -5.67
CA GLY A 41 -11.24 7.04 -5.73
C GLY A 41 -11.86 5.77 -6.28
N ALA A 42 -13.17 5.68 -6.27
CA ALA A 42 -13.90 4.55 -6.82
C ALA A 42 -14.01 4.61 -8.34
N VAL A 43 -14.18 3.47 -8.99
CA VAL A 43 -14.41 3.34 -10.43
C VAL A 43 -15.63 4.17 -10.88
N ASP A 44 -16.73 4.11 -10.12
CA ASP A 44 -17.94 4.89 -10.35
C ASP A 44 -17.88 6.33 -9.84
N ARG A 45 -16.72 6.77 -9.37
CA ARG A 45 -16.40 8.12 -8.87
C ARG A 45 -17.18 8.55 -7.62
N LEU A 46 -18.06 7.72 -7.04
CA LEU A 46 -18.72 8.03 -5.78
C LEU A 46 -17.69 8.04 -4.63
N PRO A 47 -17.46 9.16 -3.96
CA PRO A 47 -16.55 9.20 -2.82
C PRO A 47 -17.16 8.40 -1.65
N ARG A 48 -16.53 7.28 -1.28
CA ARG A 48 -16.98 6.41 -0.18
C ARG A 48 -16.13 6.55 1.08
N ARG A 49 -14.90 7.09 0.92
CA ARG A 49 -13.97 7.36 2.02
C ARG A 49 -13.63 8.84 2.04
N ARG A 50 -13.42 9.42 3.21
CA ARG A 50 -12.93 10.80 3.36
C ARG A 50 -11.58 11.04 2.66
N TYR A 51 -10.83 9.97 2.44
CA TYR A 51 -9.54 9.99 1.72
C TYR A 51 -9.68 9.97 0.20
N HIS A 52 -10.88 9.71 -0.36
CA HIS A 52 -11.09 9.79 -1.80
C HIS A 52 -10.90 11.23 -2.26
N GLY A 53 -9.92 11.40 -3.14
CA GLY A 53 -9.55 12.69 -3.69
C GLY A 53 -8.61 12.53 -4.87
N LEU A 54 -8.61 13.52 -5.74
CA LEU A 54 -7.76 13.54 -6.91
C LEU A 54 -6.30 13.84 -6.53
N TRP A 55 -6.09 14.60 -5.44
CA TRP A 55 -4.76 14.84 -4.89
C TRP A 55 -4.79 15.10 -3.38
N VAL A 56 -4.27 14.15 -2.65
CA VAL A 56 -3.89 14.23 -1.25
C VAL A 56 -2.38 14.36 -1.22
N ALA A 57 -1.84 15.57 -1.02
CA ALA A 57 -0.42 15.83 -1.09
C ALA A 57 0.22 15.83 0.30
N ARG A 58 1.53 15.68 0.32
CA ARG A 58 2.37 15.98 1.48
C ARG A 58 3.20 17.23 1.16
N PRO A 59 2.77 18.42 1.56
CA PRO A 59 3.53 19.65 1.33
C PRO A 59 4.95 19.54 1.92
N ASP A 60 5.93 20.23 1.32
CA ASP A 60 7.31 20.19 1.77
C ASP A 60 7.41 20.59 3.27
N GLY A 61 8.11 19.77 4.05
CA GLY A 61 8.28 19.96 5.49
C GLY A 61 7.05 19.57 6.33
N ALA A 62 5.92 19.21 5.73
CA ALA A 62 4.75 18.79 6.49
C ALA A 62 4.90 17.36 7.05
N ALA A 63 4.55 17.18 8.32
CA ALA A 63 4.49 15.86 8.95
C ALA A 63 3.32 15.04 8.42
N ARG A 64 2.23 15.68 8.00
CA ARG A 64 0.97 15.07 7.59
C ARG A 64 0.60 15.38 6.15
N ARG A 65 -0.27 14.56 5.59
CA ARG A 65 -0.89 14.75 4.26
C ARG A 65 -2.05 15.73 4.36
N ALA A 66 -2.29 16.48 3.28
CA ALA A 66 -3.42 17.39 3.17
C ALA A 66 -4.27 17.04 1.95
N MET A 67 -5.59 17.02 2.11
CA MET A 67 -6.56 16.93 1.01
C MET A 67 -6.56 18.28 0.27
N LEU A 68 -5.93 18.33 -0.91
CA LEU A 68 -5.90 19.55 -1.73
C LEU A 68 -7.07 19.58 -2.71
N VAL A 69 -7.11 18.65 -3.66
CA VAL A 69 -8.18 18.55 -4.66
C VAL A 69 -8.97 17.29 -4.37
N ALA A 70 -10.20 17.48 -3.85
CA ALA A 70 -11.07 16.36 -3.52
C ALA A 70 -11.78 15.81 -4.75
N ASP A 71 -12.33 16.68 -5.61
CA ASP A 71 -13.06 16.29 -6.82
C ASP A 71 -13.17 17.48 -7.79
N LEU A 72 -13.81 17.26 -8.94
CA LEU A 72 -14.18 18.26 -9.93
C LEU A 72 -15.69 18.15 -10.21
N ASP A 73 -16.45 19.25 -10.01
CA ASP A 73 -17.84 19.33 -10.51
C ASP A 73 -17.80 19.78 -11.97
N GLU A 74 -17.90 18.81 -12.85
CA GLU A 74 -17.81 18.98 -14.30
C GLU A 74 -19.22 19.03 -14.92
N ARG A 75 -19.42 19.99 -15.82
CA ARG A 75 -20.66 20.15 -16.58
C ARG A 75 -20.33 20.31 -18.05
N VAL A 76 -21.03 19.57 -18.91
CA VAL A 76 -20.81 19.53 -20.35
C VAL A 76 -22.09 19.91 -21.07
N ARG A 77 -22.00 20.79 -22.04
CA ARG A 77 -23.12 21.16 -22.96
C ARG A 77 -22.63 21.48 -24.36
N PRO A 78 -23.45 21.31 -25.40
CA PRO A 78 -23.15 21.83 -26.73
C PRO A 78 -22.92 23.37 -26.68
N LEU A 79 -21.95 23.85 -27.42
CA LEU A 79 -21.57 25.27 -27.39
C LEU A 79 -22.69 26.20 -27.95
N ASP A 80 -23.49 25.70 -28.87
CA ASP A 80 -24.61 26.40 -29.53
C ASP A 80 -25.91 26.40 -28.72
N CYS A 81 -25.97 25.64 -27.61
CA CYS A 81 -27.14 25.58 -26.73
C CYS A 81 -26.94 26.49 -25.51
N GLY A 82 -27.86 27.45 -25.35
CA GLY A 82 -27.73 28.52 -24.33
C GLY A 82 -28.44 28.28 -23.00
N ASP A 83 -29.15 27.15 -22.81
CA ASP A 83 -29.96 26.91 -21.62
C ASP A 83 -29.39 25.81 -20.69
N ASP A 84 -29.71 25.90 -19.38
CA ASP A 84 -29.34 24.94 -18.35
C ASP A 84 -29.95 23.55 -18.59
N ALA A 85 -31.08 23.44 -19.29
CA ALA A 85 -31.75 22.18 -19.60
C ALA A 85 -30.92 21.30 -20.56
N SER A 86 -29.96 21.89 -21.26
CA SER A 86 -29.04 21.18 -22.16
C SER A 86 -27.72 20.76 -21.52
N THR A 87 -27.53 20.97 -20.20
CA THR A 87 -26.28 20.67 -19.49
C THR A 87 -26.28 19.28 -18.86
N ALA A 88 -25.25 18.48 -19.16
CA ALA A 88 -24.99 17.20 -18.49
C ALA A 88 -24.01 17.42 -17.34
N ARG A 89 -24.43 17.16 -16.10
CA ARG A 89 -23.57 17.20 -14.91
C ARG A 89 -22.93 15.84 -14.68
N LEU A 90 -21.62 15.79 -14.46
CA LEU A 90 -20.87 14.56 -14.32
C LEU A 90 -20.48 14.25 -12.85
N LEU A 91 -20.75 15.14 -11.90
CA LEU A 91 -20.47 14.92 -10.49
C LEU A 91 -21.27 13.73 -9.94
N HIS A 92 -20.58 12.82 -9.25
CA HIS A 92 -21.20 11.71 -8.51
C HIS A 92 -20.87 11.88 -7.02
N ALA A 93 -21.88 12.19 -6.22
CA ALA A 93 -21.72 12.45 -4.79
C ALA A 93 -22.96 12.03 -4.00
N ARG A 94 -22.80 11.69 -2.73
CA ARG A 94 -23.88 11.49 -1.77
C ARG A 94 -23.90 12.69 -0.81
N TRP A 95 -25.07 13.26 -0.63
CA TRP A 95 -25.30 14.38 0.25
C TRP A 95 -26.05 13.94 1.50
N ARG A 96 -25.84 14.63 2.63
CA ARG A 96 -26.50 14.33 3.90
C ARG A 96 -28.04 14.31 3.80
N THR A 97 -28.60 15.15 2.94
CA THR A 97 -30.05 15.31 2.76
C THR A 97 -30.67 14.37 1.76
N ASP A 98 -29.87 13.59 1.03
CA ASP A 98 -30.33 12.79 -0.08
C ASP A 98 -30.45 11.30 0.30
N ASP A 99 -31.58 10.69 -0.05
CA ASP A 99 -31.80 9.24 0.13
C ASP A 99 -30.90 8.40 -0.79
N ALA A 100 -30.53 8.95 -1.95
CA ALA A 100 -29.67 8.31 -2.94
C ALA A 100 -28.56 9.26 -3.41
N PRO A 101 -27.39 8.74 -3.88
CA PRO A 101 -26.36 9.56 -4.50
C PRO A 101 -26.88 10.31 -5.73
N THR A 102 -26.41 11.56 -5.93
CA THR A 102 -26.57 12.25 -7.22
C THR A 102 -25.81 11.44 -8.27
N ALA A 103 -26.49 10.85 -9.23
CA ALA A 103 -25.86 10.09 -10.29
C ALA A 103 -25.40 11.04 -11.42
N PRO A 104 -24.27 10.71 -12.11
CA PRO A 104 -23.86 11.45 -13.29
C PRO A 104 -24.87 11.28 -14.43
N ALA A 105 -24.93 12.27 -15.33
CA ALA A 105 -25.73 12.18 -16.51
C ALA A 105 -25.13 11.22 -17.54
N GLY A 106 -25.93 10.31 -18.09
CA GLY A 106 -25.48 9.36 -19.11
C GLY A 106 -24.85 8.06 -18.57
N SER A 107 -24.24 7.31 -19.47
CA SER A 107 -23.47 6.11 -19.14
C SER A 107 -21.97 6.41 -19.05
N GLU A 108 -21.24 5.63 -18.25
CA GLU A 108 -19.80 5.77 -18.14
C GLU A 108 -19.07 4.45 -18.31
N ARG A 109 -17.87 4.50 -18.87
CA ARG A 109 -16.94 3.38 -19.00
C ARG A 109 -15.61 3.79 -18.40
N PHE A 110 -15.01 2.91 -17.60
CA PHE A 110 -13.73 3.14 -16.94
C PHE A 110 -12.65 2.22 -17.49
N ALA A 111 -11.45 2.77 -17.65
CA ALA A 111 -10.22 2.03 -17.91
C ALA A 111 -9.16 2.44 -16.87
N ARG A 112 -8.57 1.43 -16.18
CA ARG A 112 -7.50 1.70 -15.19
C ARG A 112 -6.17 2.06 -15.87
N ARG A 113 -5.85 1.41 -16.99
CA ARG A 113 -4.56 1.53 -17.66
C ARG A 113 -4.64 2.15 -19.06
N PRO A 114 -3.61 2.90 -19.48
CA PRO A 114 -2.38 3.27 -18.75
C PRO A 114 -2.61 4.22 -17.58
N LEU A 115 -3.68 5.01 -17.59
CA LEU A 115 -4.08 5.96 -16.56
C LEU A 115 -5.57 5.85 -16.28
N PRO A 116 -6.08 6.15 -15.08
CA PRO A 116 -7.50 6.19 -14.78
C PRO A 116 -8.23 7.11 -15.77
N THR A 117 -9.07 6.52 -16.61
CA THR A 117 -9.77 7.19 -17.71
C THR A 117 -11.24 6.83 -17.68
N TRP A 118 -12.10 7.83 -17.69
CA TRP A 118 -13.55 7.70 -17.82
C TRP A 118 -14.00 8.24 -19.18
N ARG A 119 -14.83 7.48 -19.87
CA ARG A 119 -15.58 7.94 -21.04
C ARG A 119 -17.03 8.06 -20.68
N PHE A 120 -17.59 9.23 -20.93
CA PHE A 120 -18.97 9.57 -20.67
C PHE A 120 -19.72 9.63 -22.01
N ASP A 121 -20.78 8.83 -22.09
CA ASP A 121 -21.73 8.86 -23.20
C ASP A 121 -22.97 9.58 -22.68
N THR A 122 -23.14 10.82 -23.07
CA THR A 122 -24.24 11.67 -22.64
C THR A 122 -25.12 12.07 -23.82
N ALA A 123 -26.41 12.38 -23.57
CA ALA A 123 -27.29 12.94 -24.59
C ALA A 123 -26.78 14.28 -25.16
N ARG A 124 -25.70 14.83 -24.62
CA ARG A 124 -25.11 16.14 -24.97
C ARG A 124 -23.72 16.04 -25.62
N GLY A 125 -23.23 14.83 -25.82
CA GLY A 125 -21.98 14.54 -26.47
C GLY A 125 -21.10 13.56 -25.69
N ASP A 126 -20.20 12.92 -26.41
CA ASP A 126 -19.22 12.00 -25.85
C ASP A 126 -18.01 12.77 -25.35
N PHE A 127 -17.56 12.41 -24.17
CA PHE A 127 -16.53 13.13 -23.44
C PHE A 127 -15.61 12.14 -22.72
N GLU A 128 -14.30 12.47 -22.67
CA GLU A 128 -13.32 11.65 -21.96
C GLU A 128 -12.58 12.48 -20.92
N ARG A 129 -12.40 11.93 -19.73
CA ARG A 129 -11.53 12.49 -18.68
C ARG A 129 -10.46 11.48 -18.29
N THR A 130 -9.20 11.90 -18.27
CA THR A 130 -8.08 11.11 -17.76
C THR A 130 -7.40 11.87 -16.62
N ILE A 131 -7.05 11.16 -15.54
CA ILE A 131 -6.33 11.69 -14.39
C ILE A 131 -4.94 11.09 -14.34
N ALA A 132 -3.93 11.91 -14.03
CA ALA A 132 -2.55 11.49 -13.81
C ALA A 132 -1.95 12.22 -12.61
N LEU A 133 -1.05 11.57 -11.88
CA LEU A 133 -0.14 12.21 -10.95
C LEU A 133 1.28 12.10 -11.49
N GLN A 134 1.93 13.26 -11.73
CA GLN A 134 3.36 13.30 -12.01
C GLN A 134 4.11 12.98 -10.73
N ARG A 135 4.90 11.92 -10.75
CA ARG A 135 5.79 11.60 -9.63
C ARG A 135 6.93 12.61 -9.59
N ALA A 136 7.22 13.10 -8.39
CA ALA A 136 8.33 14.00 -8.18
C ALA A 136 9.68 13.33 -8.50
N THR A 137 10.57 14.12 -9.08
CA THR A 137 12.01 13.80 -9.28
C THR A 137 12.83 15.00 -8.82
N ASP A 138 14.15 14.89 -8.82
CA ASP A 138 15.06 16.00 -8.47
C ASP A 138 14.81 17.27 -9.30
N SER A 139 14.28 17.14 -10.52
CA SER A 139 14.03 18.23 -11.47
C SER A 139 12.56 18.55 -11.72
N ARG A 140 11.63 17.77 -11.20
CA ARG A 140 10.19 17.92 -11.46
C ARG A 140 9.39 17.83 -10.16
N PRO A 141 8.58 18.85 -9.83
CA PRO A 141 7.67 18.78 -8.70
C PRO A 141 6.52 17.80 -8.98
N PRO A 142 5.80 17.35 -7.92
CA PRO A 142 4.56 16.59 -8.10
C PRO A 142 3.47 17.48 -8.70
N LEU A 143 2.68 16.96 -9.63
CA LEU A 143 1.55 17.64 -10.26
C LEU A 143 0.34 16.69 -10.33
N LEU A 144 -0.85 17.20 -10.01
CA LEU A 144 -2.09 16.58 -10.47
C LEU A 144 -2.38 17.09 -11.87
N LEU A 145 -2.58 16.18 -12.81
CA LEU A 145 -2.86 16.45 -14.21
C LEU A 145 -4.22 15.88 -14.58
N VAL A 146 -5.05 16.69 -15.21
CA VAL A 146 -6.38 16.26 -15.70
C VAL A 146 -6.47 16.62 -17.18
N ARG A 147 -6.74 15.62 -18.01
CA ARG A 147 -6.99 15.81 -19.45
C ARG A 147 -8.45 15.58 -19.74
N TRP A 148 -9.05 16.47 -20.51
CA TRP A 148 -10.38 16.34 -21.08
C TRP A 148 -10.31 16.30 -22.59
N VAL A 149 -11.10 15.44 -23.22
CA VAL A 149 -11.18 15.30 -24.68
C VAL A 149 -12.64 15.30 -25.09
N ASN A 150 -12.98 16.16 -26.04
CA ASN A 150 -14.27 16.11 -26.73
C ASN A 150 -14.26 14.97 -27.76
N ARG A 151 -15.05 13.93 -27.52
CA ARG A 151 -15.18 12.76 -28.41
C ARG A 151 -16.42 12.84 -29.32
N SER A 152 -17.21 13.90 -29.20
CA SER A 152 -18.38 14.13 -30.06
C SER A 152 -18.02 14.82 -31.38
N ASP A 153 -18.97 14.87 -32.29
CA ASP A 153 -18.89 15.58 -33.58
C ASP A 153 -19.29 17.06 -33.47
N THR A 154 -19.72 17.52 -32.30
CA THR A 154 -20.10 18.91 -32.01
C THR A 154 -19.14 19.59 -31.06
N SER A 155 -19.05 20.92 -31.12
CA SER A 155 -18.29 21.71 -30.13
C SER A 155 -19.00 21.71 -28.79
N LEU A 156 -18.21 21.47 -27.72
CA LEU A 156 -18.69 21.41 -26.34
C LEU A 156 -18.14 22.56 -25.52
N ARG A 157 -18.94 23.09 -24.61
CA ARG A 157 -18.49 23.88 -23.47
C ARG A 157 -18.39 22.97 -22.26
N LEU A 158 -17.21 22.96 -21.66
CA LEU A 158 -16.91 22.30 -20.40
C LEU A 158 -16.78 23.35 -19.31
N GLU A 159 -17.55 23.21 -18.26
CA GLU A 159 -17.51 24.00 -17.05
C GLU A 159 -16.99 23.13 -15.91
N VAL A 160 -15.93 23.56 -15.22
CA VAL A 160 -15.27 22.78 -14.14
C VAL A 160 -15.17 23.62 -12.88
N ARG A 161 -15.75 23.14 -11.77
CA ARG A 161 -15.50 23.69 -10.45
C ARG A 161 -14.57 22.76 -9.66
N PRO A 162 -13.33 23.19 -9.38
CA PRO A 162 -12.47 22.45 -8.45
C PRO A 162 -13.11 22.41 -7.07
N LEU A 163 -13.18 21.22 -6.46
CA LEU A 163 -13.68 21.01 -5.11
C LEU A 163 -12.48 20.72 -4.20
N LEU A 164 -12.14 21.64 -3.32
CA LEU A 164 -10.96 21.56 -2.45
C LEU A 164 -11.37 21.06 -1.06
N GLY A 165 -10.57 20.16 -0.47
CA GLY A 165 -10.71 19.74 0.92
C GLY A 165 -10.08 20.76 1.89
N TRP A 166 -8.86 21.18 1.60
CA TRP A 166 -8.06 22.17 2.34
C TRP A 166 -7.91 21.87 3.84
N CYS A 167 -7.72 20.60 4.18
CA CYS A 167 -7.56 20.13 5.56
C CYS A 167 -6.53 18.97 5.62
N ASP A 168 -6.08 18.64 6.82
CA ASP A 168 -5.39 17.37 7.08
C ASP A 168 -6.24 16.21 6.55
N ALA A 169 -5.62 15.24 5.87
CA ALA A 169 -6.32 14.14 5.22
C ALA A 169 -7.07 13.22 6.19
N ASP A 170 -6.69 13.21 7.47
CA ASP A 170 -7.37 12.45 8.52
C ASP A 170 -8.61 13.15 9.07
N HIS A 171 -8.88 14.39 8.64
CA HIS A 171 -10.00 15.22 9.09
C HIS A 171 -10.94 15.58 7.95
N LEU A 172 -12.10 16.09 8.32
CA LEU A 172 -13.11 16.64 7.42
C LEU A 172 -13.25 18.13 7.67
N VAL A 173 -13.38 18.91 6.59
CA VAL A 173 -13.60 20.35 6.70
C VAL A 173 -15.10 20.62 6.82
N ALA A 174 -15.44 21.61 7.64
CA ALA A 174 -16.75 22.25 7.68
C ALA A 174 -16.68 23.64 7.06
N ALA A 175 -17.78 24.13 6.49
CA ALA A 175 -17.85 25.44 5.90
C ALA A 175 -17.52 26.52 6.94
N ASP A 176 -16.54 27.37 6.62
CA ASP A 176 -15.98 28.38 7.49
C ASP A 176 -15.82 29.71 6.74
N GLU A 177 -16.22 30.80 7.37
CA GLU A 177 -16.12 32.18 6.84
C GLU A 177 -14.66 32.67 6.71
N SER A 178 -13.69 32.00 7.37
CA SER A 178 -12.26 32.32 7.23
C SER A 178 -11.69 31.97 5.84
N PHE A 179 -12.40 31.19 5.04
CA PHE A 179 -11.97 30.84 3.71
C PHE A 179 -12.04 32.04 2.76
N ARG A 180 -10.90 32.42 2.22
CA ARG A 180 -10.73 33.58 1.34
C ARG A 180 -11.00 33.19 -0.11
N GLY A 181 -11.90 33.89 -0.78
CA GLY A 181 -12.23 33.73 -2.18
C GLY A 181 -11.29 34.43 -3.17
N ALA A 182 -10.20 35.03 -2.69
CA ALA A 182 -9.26 35.76 -3.55
C ALA A 182 -8.50 34.80 -4.47
N VAL A 183 -8.45 35.15 -5.76
CA VAL A 183 -7.75 34.42 -6.81
C VAL A 183 -6.63 35.30 -7.37
N SER A 184 -5.40 34.77 -7.38
CA SER A 184 -4.26 35.42 -8.02
C SER A 184 -4.15 34.90 -9.45
N ALA A 185 -4.15 35.78 -10.47
CA ALA A 185 -4.04 35.38 -11.86
C ALA A 185 -2.64 35.74 -12.41
N ARG A 186 -2.01 34.79 -13.14
CA ARG A 186 -0.72 34.97 -13.84
C ARG A 186 -0.77 34.24 -15.20
N GLY A 187 -1.08 34.96 -16.26
CA GLY A 187 -1.29 34.36 -17.58
C GLY A 187 -2.45 33.36 -17.57
N ALA A 188 -2.18 32.11 -17.97
CA ALA A 188 -3.13 31.00 -17.94
C ALA A 188 -3.10 30.18 -16.61
N SER A 189 -2.65 30.82 -15.52
CA SER A 189 -2.56 30.19 -14.20
C SER A 189 -3.33 31.00 -13.15
N TRP A 190 -4.02 30.29 -12.24
CA TRP A 190 -4.80 30.86 -11.16
C TRP A 190 -4.39 30.22 -9.83
N GLY A 191 -4.02 31.08 -8.87
CA GLY A 191 -3.59 30.67 -7.53
C GLY A 191 -4.67 30.84 -6.49
N PHE A 192 -4.89 29.84 -5.66
CA PHE A 192 -5.86 29.78 -4.58
C PHE A 192 -5.16 29.59 -3.23
N ARG A 193 -5.50 30.38 -2.25
CA ARG A 193 -5.04 30.20 -0.87
C ARG A 193 -6.20 30.49 0.10
N PRO A 194 -7.11 29.53 0.29
CA PRO A 194 -8.28 29.71 1.15
C PRO A 194 -7.93 30.14 2.56
N THR A 195 -6.91 29.53 3.16
CA THR A 195 -6.34 29.90 4.46
C THR A 195 -4.82 29.88 4.43
N ASP A 196 -4.15 30.33 5.49
CA ASP A 196 -2.68 30.29 5.59
C ASP A 196 -2.14 28.92 6.06
N ALA A 197 -3.01 27.95 6.32
CA ALA A 197 -2.63 26.63 6.82
C ALA A 197 -1.82 25.80 5.79
N LEU A 198 -2.04 26.05 4.49
CA LEU A 198 -1.36 25.35 3.40
C LEU A 198 -0.75 26.35 2.40
N PRO A 199 0.30 25.94 1.65
CA PRO A 199 0.82 26.73 0.55
C PRO A 199 -0.22 26.98 -0.53
N PRO A 200 -0.07 28.02 -1.38
CA PRO A 200 -1.02 28.27 -2.45
C PRO A 200 -1.07 27.11 -3.44
N LEU A 201 -2.27 26.75 -3.86
CA LEU A 201 -2.52 25.79 -4.95
C LEU A 201 -2.70 26.55 -6.25
N TRP A 202 -1.89 26.23 -7.25
CA TRP A 202 -1.97 26.80 -8.59
C TRP A 202 -2.67 25.85 -9.55
N LEU A 203 -3.59 26.38 -10.35
CA LEU A 203 -4.22 25.73 -11.49
C LEU A 203 -3.71 26.40 -12.76
N THR A 204 -3.06 25.66 -13.64
CA THR A 204 -2.65 26.08 -14.99
C THR A 204 -3.37 25.25 -16.03
N VAL A 205 -3.81 25.86 -17.13
CA VAL A 205 -4.53 25.16 -18.20
C VAL A 205 -3.88 25.46 -19.56
N ASP A 206 -3.56 24.39 -20.30
CA ASP A 206 -3.16 24.49 -21.69
C ASP A 206 -4.39 24.41 -22.59
N GLY A 207 -4.76 25.55 -23.16
CA GLY A 207 -5.93 25.75 -24.00
C GLY A 207 -6.52 27.15 -23.81
N VAL A 208 -7.57 27.45 -24.57
CA VAL A 208 -8.34 28.68 -24.37
C VAL A 208 -9.28 28.45 -23.20
N ALA A 209 -8.97 29.09 -22.07
CA ALA A 209 -9.70 28.94 -20.81
C ALA A 209 -10.01 30.30 -20.19
N ALA A 210 -11.14 30.41 -19.52
CA ALA A 210 -11.48 31.53 -18.67
C ALA A 210 -11.74 31.00 -17.24
N PHE A 211 -11.32 31.76 -16.22
CA PHE A 211 -11.63 31.45 -14.84
C PHE A 211 -12.41 32.58 -14.21
N ARG A 212 -13.58 32.26 -13.66
CA ARG A 212 -14.40 33.20 -12.91
C ARG A 212 -14.29 32.92 -11.41
N ALA A 213 -13.83 33.90 -10.63
CA ALA A 213 -13.76 33.82 -9.18
C ALA A 213 -15.19 33.87 -8.58
N GLU A 214 -15.77 32.72 -8.34
CA GLU A 214 -17.10 32.52 -7.77
C GLU A 214 -17.01 31.50 -6.63
N PRO A 215 -16.51 31.90 -5.45
CA PRO A 215 -16.34 30.97 -4.34
C PRO A 215 -17.67 30.41 -3.86
N ALA A 216 -17.70 29.11 -3.61
CA ALA A 216 -18.90 28.42 -3.15
C ALA A 216 -18.57 27.23 -2.24
N TRP A 217 -19.46 26.94 -1.29
CA TRP A 217 -19.40 25.74 -0.45
C TRP A 217 -20.36 24.67 -0.97
N TYR A 218 -19.84 23.46 -1.08
CA TYR A 218 -20.59 22.21 -1.30
C TYR A 218 -20.73 21.53 0.06
N ARG A 219 -21.95 21.55 0.63
CA ARG A 219 -22.19 21.17 2.03
C ARG A 219 -22.76 19.77 2.16
N GLY A 220 -22.26 19.02 3.16
CA GLY A 220 -22.83 17.75 3.60
C GLY A 220 -22.52 16.57 2.66
N VAL A 221 -21.31 16.50 2.11
CA VAL A 221 -20.83 15.28 1.40
C VAL A 221 -20.64 14.17 2.43
N THR A 222 -21.15 12.95 2.12
CA THR A 222 -21.10 11.81 3.04
C THR A 222 -20.25 10.67 2.51
N PHE A 223 -19.57 9.95 3.43
CA PHE A 223 -18.62 8.89 3.16
C PHE A 223 -19.06 7.60 3.84
N GLU A 224 -19.68 6.70 3.06
CA GLU A 224 -20.36 5.51 3.58
C GLU A 224 -19.39 4.53 4.28
N VAL A 225 -18.18 4.34 3.76
CA VAL A 225 -17.20 3.43 4.37
C VAL A 225 -16.77 3.95 5.75
N ASP A 226 -16.55 5.27 5.90
CA ASP A 226 -16.19 5.86 7.20
C ASP A 226 -17.37 5.76 8.18
N ARG A 227 -18.60 5.96 7.72
CA ARG A 227 -19.82 5.79 8.51
C ARG A 227 -19.94 4.39 9.09
N VAL A 228 -19.81 3.35 8.25
CA VAL A 228 -19.89 1.95 8.66
C VAL A 228 -18.76 1.59 9.63
N ARG A 229 -17.59 2.21 9.46
CA ARG A 229 -16.43 2.02 10.35
C ARG A 229 -16.53 2.80 11.65
N GLY A 230 -17.55 3.65 11.84
CA GLY A 230 -17.75 4.42 13.06
C GLY A 230 -16.87 5.66 13.19
N TYR A 231 -16.43 6.23 12.06
CA TYR A 231 -15.66 7.47 12.01
C TYR A 231 -16.53 8.66 11.57
N ASP A 232 -15.99 9.87 11.73
CA ASP A 232 -16.58 11.06 11.13
C ASP A 232 -16.68 10.86 9.63
N HIS A 233 -17.87 11.10 9.08
CA HIS A 233 -18.23 10.71 7.74
C HIS A 233 -19.02 11.75 6.94
N GLU A 234 -19.13 12.98 7.47
CA GLU A 234 -19.77 14.12 6.79
C GLU A 234 -18.81 15.29 6.75
N GLY A 235 -18.66 15.90 5.59
CA GLY A 235 -17.80 17.07 5.44
C GLY A 235 -18.24 17.96 4.28
N ASP A 236 -17.65 19.13 4.20
CA ASP A 236 -17.92 20.10 3.14
C ASP A 236 -16.75 20.14 2.15
N ARG A 237 -16.97 20.76 0.98
CA ARG A 237 -15.91 21.03 0.00
C ARG A 237 -16.03 22.49 -0.41
N TRP A 238 -14.91 23.16 -0.58
CA TRP A 238 -14.86 24.54 -1.02
C TRP A 238 -14.42 24.64 -2.47
N SER A 239 -15.05 25.53 -3.25
CA SER A 239 -14.68 25.84 -4.64
C SER A 239 -14.23 27.29 -4.76
N PRO A 240 -13.06 27.60 -5.38
CA PRO A 240 -12.61 28.97 -5.63
C PRO A 240 -13.38 29.64 -6.77
N GLY A 241 -14.03 28.89 -7.66
CA GLY A 241 -14.71 29.44 -8.83
C GLY A 241 -14.90 28.43 -9.94
N LEU A 242 -15.15 28.95 -11.12
CA LEU A 242 -15.52 28.20 -12.32
C LEU A 242 -14.49 28.40 -13.44
N LEU A 243 -13.93 27.29 -13.93
CA LEU A 243 -13.14 27.21 -15.15
C LEU A 243 -14.08 26.92 -16.32
N GLU A 244 -13.97 27.67 -17.41
CA GLU A 244 -14.73 27.49 -18.65
C GLU A 244 -13.79 27.18 -19.80
N LEU A 245 -14.11 26.15 -20.58
CA LEU A 245 -13.33 25.65 -21.71
C LEU A 245 -14.26 25.38 -22.90
N ASP A 246 -13.91 25.88 -24.09
CA ASP A 246 -14.60 25.53 -25.33
C ASP A 246 -13.76 24.53 -26.13
N LEU A 247 -14.32 23.35 -26.38
CA LEU A 247 -13.64 22.23 -27.01
C LEU A 247 -14.31 21.89 -28.35
N ALA A 248 -13.63 22.17 -29.46
CA ALA A 248 -14.05 21.70 -30.79
C ALA A 248 -14.07 20.15 -30.85
N PRO A 249 -14.74 19.54 -31.84
CA PRO A 249 -14.69 18.10 -32.06
C PRO A 249 -13.24 17.56 -32.08
N GLY A 250 -12.94 16.54 -31.27
CA GLY A 250 -11.61 15.96 -31.15
C GLY A 250 -10.57 16.81 -30.40
N ALA A 251 -10.93 18.01 -29.95
CA ALA A 251 -10.00 18.85 -29.18
C ALA A 251 -9.84 18.38 -27.75
N GLU A 252 -8.69 18.70 -27.18
CA GLU A 252 -8.37 18.40 -25.78
C GLU A 252 -7.90 19.65 -25.01
N ALA A 253 -8.14 19.65 -23.71
CA ALA A 253 -7.55 20.57 -22.75
C ALA A 253 -6.86 19.77 -21.63
N VAL A 254 -5.76 20.32 -21.11
CA VAL A 254 -5.03 19.73 -19.99
C VAL A 254 -4.86 20.77 -18.89
N ALA A 255 -5.28 20.42 -17.69
CA ALA A 255 -5.08 21.20 -16.48
C ALA A 255 -4.00 20.57 -15.60
N ALA A 256 -3.18 21.40 -14.96
CA ALA A 256 -2.22 21.01 -13.94
C ALA A 256 -2.50 21.75 -12.63
N PHE A 257 -2.59 21.00 -11.52
CA PHE A 257 -2.59 21.56 -10.18
C PHE A 257 -1.22 21.35 -9.53
N ALA A 258 -0.67 22.41 -8.93
CA ALA A 258 0.66 22.41 -8.32
C ALA A 258 0.68 23.22 -7.02
N LEU A 259 1.59 22.86 -6.08
CA LEU A 259 1.87 23.66 -4.88
C LEU A 259 2.91 24.76 -5.15
N SER A 260 3.44 24.84 -6.35
CA SER A 260 4.28 25.92 -6.86
C SER A 260 3.79 26.31 -8.24
N GLU A 261 4.11 27.51 -8.71
CA GLU A 261 3.77 27.93 -10.06
C GLU A 261 4.43 26.99 -11.09
N PRO A 262 3.65 26.31 -11.96
CA PRO A 262 4.23 25.35 -12.92
C PRO A 262 5.14 26.04 -13.93
N HIS A 263 6.34 25.48 -14.14
CA HIS A 263 7.30 25.94 -15.15
C HIS A 263 7.14 25.27 -16.51
N VAL A 264 6.33 24.19 -16.59
CA VAL A 264 6.12 23.38 -17.81
C VAL A 264 4.65 23.46 -18.21
N GLY A 265 4.38 23.42 -19.50
CA GLY A 265 3.03 23.30 -20.02
C GLY A 265 2.35 22.02 -19.48
N ALA A 266 1.09 22.13 -19.06
CA ALA A 266 0.34 21.01 -18.52
C ALA A 266 0.25 19.83 -19.50
N ARG A 267 0.10 20.14 -20.80
CA ARG A 267 0.04 19.13 -21.88
C ARG A 267 1.34 18.36 -22.03
N GLU A 268 2.50 19.02 -21.96
CA GLU A 268 3.80 18.36 -22.05
C GLU A 268 4.03 17.43 -20.85
N ALA A 269 3.71 17.89 -19.64
CA ALA A 269 3.80 17.09 -18.42
C ALA A 269 2.89 15.85 -18.51
N PHE A 270 1.64 16.02 -18.98
CA PHE A 270 0.71 14.92 -19.16
C PHE A 270 1.22 13.90 -20.19
N ALA A 271 1.71 14.35 -21.33
CA ALA A 271 2.26 13.48 -22.38
C ALA A 271 3.45 12.66 -21.87
N ALA A 272 4.33 13.26 -21.07
CA ALA A 272 5.47 12.57 -20.46
C ALA A 272 5.02 11.48 -19.48
N VAL A 273 4.04 11.77 -18.60
CA VAL A 273 3.48 10.78 -17.66
C VAL A 273 2.79 9.65 -18.42
N LEU A 274 1.98 9.98 -19.42
CA LEU A 274 1.28 8.97 -20.23
C LEU A 274 2.26 8.04 -20.96
N ALA A 275 3.33 8.58 -21.53
CA ALA A 275 4.37 7.80 -22.22
C ALA A 275 5.07 6.85 -21.23
N ALA A 276 5.42 7.33 -20.04
CA ALA A 276 6.04 6.51 -18.99
C ALA A 276 5.13 5.37 -18.54
N GLU A 277 3.83 5.65 -18.31
CA GLU A 277 2.87 4.62 -17.90
C GLU A 277 2.59 3.61 -19.02
N ARG A 278 2.51 4.03 -20.28
CA ARG A 278 2.43 3.11 -21.43
C ARG A 278 3.64 2.17 -21.48
N ALA A 279 4.84 2.68 -21.28
CA ALA A 279 6.06 1.87 -21.24
C ALA A 279 6.03 0.84 -20.07
N ARG A 280 5.60 1.24 -18.88
CA ARG A 280 5.44 0.33 -17.74
C ARG A 280 4.44 -0.79 -18.02
N CYS A 281 3.34 -0.49 -18.70
CA CYS A 281 2.28 -1.46 -18.99
C CYS A 281 2.61 -2.41 -20.15
N ALA A 282 3.56 -2.05 -21.02
CA ALA A 282 3.79 -2.77 -22.29
C ALA A 282 4.16 -4.26 -22.11
N GLY A 283 4.84 -4.62 -21.00
CA GLY A 283 5.28 -5.99 -20.74
C GLY A 283 4.23 -6.91 -20.11
N VAL A 284 3.15 -6.35 -19.53
CA VAL A 284 2.22 -7.11 -18.68
C VAL A 284 1.44 -8.16 -19.46
N ALA A 285 0.91 -7.78 -20.62
CA ALA A 285 0.10 -8.69 -21.44
C ALA A 285 0.89 -9.87 -22.03
N ALA A 286 2.21 -9.71 -22.22
CA ALA A 286 3.12 -10.73 -22.71
C ALA A 286 3.83 -11.50 -21.59
N ALA A 287 3.60 -11.14 -20.33
CA ALA A 287 4.25 -11.79 -19.18
C ALA A 287 3.75 -13.24 -19.02
N GLN A 288 4.66 -14.15 -18.68
CA GLN A 288 4.31 -15.55 -18.37
C GLN A 288 3.30 -15.65 -17.21
N TYR A 289 3.35 -14.69 -16.26
CA TYR A 289 2.47 -14.61 -15.10
C TYR A 289 1.86 -13.21 -15.03
N PRO A 290 0.78 -12.94 -15.78
CA PRO A 290 0.22 -11.59 -15.91
C PRO A 290 -0.33 -11.01 -14.60
N GLU A 291 -0.84 -11.84 -13.69
CA GLU A 291 -1.31 -11.41 -12.38
C GLU A 291 -0.16 -10.86 -11.52
N ALA A 292 0.98 -11.58 -11.49
CA ALA A 292 2.18 -11.10 -10.77
C ALA A 292 2.74 -9.83 -11.41
N ALA A 293 2.78 -9.76 -12.75
CA ALA A 293 3.22 -8.56 -13.47
C ALA A 293 2.30 -7.35 -13.22
N ARG A 294 0.98 -7.55 -13.07
CA ARG A 294 0.03 -6.49 -12.66
C ARG A 294 0.29 -6.05 -11.22
N LEU A 295 0.52 -6.97 -10.29
CA LEU A 295 0.87 -6.64 -8.91
C LEU A 295 2.19 -5.86 -8.83
N GLU A 296 3.15 -6.20 -9.69
CA GLU A 296 4.43 -5.49 -9.79
C GLU A 296 4.28 -4.03 -10.21
N LEU A 297 3.31 -3.70 -11.08
CA LEU A 297 3.00 -2.30 -11.41
C LEU A 297 2.61 -1.47 -10.19
N GLY A 298 1.90 -2.06 -9.22
CA GLY A 298 1.51 -1.40 -7.97
C GLY A 298 2.64 -1.30 -6.94
N ALA A 299 3.74 -2.06 -7.09
CA ALA A 299 4.79 -2.11 -6.07
C ALA A 299 5.52 -0.76 -5.86
N ASP A 300 5.68 0.02 -6.93
CA ASP A 300 6.33 1.34 -6.83
C ASP A 300 5.47 2.40 -6.12
N ASP A 301 4.18 2.16 -5.96
CA ASP A 301 3.28 3.10 -5.28
C ASP A 301 3.61 3.24 -3.80
N PHE A 302 4.19 2.22 -3.19
CA PHE A 302 4.61 2.26 -1.79
C PHE A 302 5.96 2.94 -1.56
N LEU A 303 6.79 3.11 -2.59
CA LEU A 303 8.11 3.74 -2.48
C LEU A 303 7.99 5.26 -2.61
N TYR A 304 8.51 6.01 -1.62
CA TYR A 304 8.46 7.46 -1.62
C TYR A 304 9.78 8.08 -1.14
N ARG A 305 10.06 9.31 -1.58
CA ARG A 305 11.16 10.10 -1.05
C ARG A 305 10.63 11.11 -0.04
N GLY A 306 11.11 10.97 1.19
CA GLY A 306 10.82 11.86 2.30
C GLY A 306 11.70 13.10 2.33
N VAL A 307 11.68 13.80 3.45
CA VAL A 307 12.57 14.94 3.71
C VAL A 307 14.02 14.47 3.65
N GLY A 308 14.91 15.30 3.08
CA GLY A 308 16.32 14.94 2.88
C GLY A 308 16.55 13.83 1.84
N GLU A 309 15.58 13.60 0.95
CA GLU A 309 15.63 12.60 -0.14
C GLU A 309 15.76 11.15 0.34
N ARG A 310 15.52 10.87 1.63
CA ARG A 310 15.49 9.50 2.16
C ARG A 310 14.41 8.67 1.47
N LEU A 311 14.79 7.54 0.91
CA LEU A 311 13.83 6.56 0.38
C LEU A 311 13.18 5.80 1.54
N GLY A 312 11.86 5.81 1.58
CA GLY A 312 11.05 5.10 2.55
C GLY A 312 9.96 4.26 1.89
N VAL A 313 9.23 3.51 2.71
CA VAL A 313 8.10 2.67 2.28
C VAL A 313 6.87 3.03 3.09
N LEU A 314 5.79 3.42 2.42
CA LEU A 314 4.49 3.61 3.05
C LEU A 314 3.82 2.25 3.28
N ALA A 315 3.29 2.03 4.47
CA ALA A 315 2.71 0.73 4.84
C ALA A 315 1.42 0.41 4.06
N GLY A 316 0.63 1.43 3.69
CA GLY A 316 -0.59 1.21 2.92
C GLY A 316 -1.41 2.46 2.66
N PHE A 317 -2.29 2.37 1.68
CA PHE A 317 -3.18 3.46 1.28
C PHE A 317 -4.64 3.13 1.61
N PRO A 318 -5.42 4.18 2.07
CA PRO A 318 -5.08 5.59 1.97
C PRO A 318 -4.48 6.22 3.25
N TRP A 319 -4.50 5.58 4.42
CA TRP A 319 -4.21 6.26 5.69
C TRP A 319 -2.85 5.95 6.32
N PHE A 320 -2.19 4.84 6.01
CA PHE A 320 -0.92 4.53 6.67
C PHE A 320 0.23 5.45 6.22
N GLY A 321 1.09 5.75 7.19
CA GLY A 321 2.40 6.34 6.98
C GLY A 321 3.49 5.28 6.82
N GLU A 322 4.69 5.60 7.27
CA GLU A 322 5.83 4.68 7.28
C GLU A 322 5.90 3.96 8.62
N TRP A 323 5.70 2.63 8.59
CA TRP A 323 5.74 1.76 9.75
C TRP A 323 6.93 0.82 9.64
N GLY A 324 7.76 0.74 10.70
CA GLY A 324 9.04 0.04 10.64
C GLY A 324 8.92 -1.44 10.32
N ARG A 325 7.99 -2.14 10.93
CA ARG A 325 7.73 -3.55 10.64
C ARG A 325 7.35 -3.75 9.19
N ASP A 326 6.39 -2.96 8.71
CA ASP A 326 5.87 -3.03 7.33
C ASP A 326 6.95 -2.75 6.31
N VAL A 327 7.84 -1.77 6.57
CA VAL A 327 9.01 -1.48 5.74
C VAL A 327 9.84 -2.74 5.55
N PHE A 328 10.28 -3.38 6.63
CA PHE A 328 11.27 -4.46 6.53
C PHE A 328 10.68 -5.80 6.09
N VAL A 329 9.40 -6.05 6.37
CA VAL A 329 8.69 -7.23 5.84
C VAL A 329 8.46 -7.09 4.35
N SER A 330 8.02 -5.91 3.87
CA SER A 330 7.71 -5.68 2.46
C SER A 330 8.94 -5.51 1.57
N LEU A 331 10.03 -4.94 2.12
CA LEU A 331 11.20 -4.48 1.36
C LEU A 331 11.81 -5.54 0.44
N PRO A 332 12.05 -6.80 0.87
CA PRO A 332 12.62 -7.80 -0.01
C PRO A 332 11.76 -8.06 -1.27
N GLY A 333 10.47 -8.14 -1.11
CA GLY A 333 9.55 -8.37 -2.23
C GLY A 333 9.38 -7.15 -3.12
N LEU A 334 9.27 -5.95 -2.53
CA LEU A 334 9.15 -4.70 -3.29
C LEU A 334 10.42 -4.34 -4.06
N THR A 335 11.59 -4.91 -3.69
CA THR A 335 12.88 -4.55 -4.27
C THR A 335 13.67 -5.74 -4.80
N LEU A 336 14.14 -6.66 -3.94
CA LEU A 336 15.03 -7.77 -4.33
C LEU A 336 14.38 -8.71 -5.34
N SER A 337 13.12 -9.08 -5.13
CA SER A 337 12.35 -9.94 -6.06
C SER A 337 12.13 -9.32 -7.44
N ARG A 338 12.39 -8.02 -7.56
CA ARG A 338 12.28 -7.23 -8.80
C ARG A 338 13.64 -6.82 -9.37
N GLY A 339 14.74 -7.38 -8.85
CA GLY A 339 16.10 -7.02 -9.26
C GLY A 339 16.55 -5.61 -8.87
N ARG A 340 15.88 -4.96 -7.89
CA ARG A 340 16.14 -3.59 -7.44
C ARG A 340 16.91 -3.58 -6.12
N GLY A 341 18.06 -4.26 -6.07
CA GLY A 341 18.94 -4.27 -4.90
C GLY A 341 19.45 -2.89 -4.48
N ASP A 342 19.59 -1.97 -5.44
CA ASP A 342 19.93 -0.57 -5.23
C ASP A 342 18.92 0.16 -4.32
N LEU A 343 17.62 -0.06 -4.52
CA LEU A 343 16.57 0.53 -3.68
C LEU A 343 16.55 -0.12 -2.30
N CYS A 344 16.76 -1.43 -2.23
CA CYS A 344 16.87 -2.13 -0.95
C CYS A 344 17.99 -1.52 -0.09
N ALA A 345 19.18 -1.35 -0.66
CA ALA A 345 20.33 -0.74 0.01
C ALA A 345 20.02 0.69 0.50
N GLN A 346 19.35 1.52 -0.34
CA GLN A 346 18.95 2.88 0.04
C GLN A 346 18.00 2.90 1.23
N VAL A 347 16.97 2.04 1.26
CA VAL A 347 16.03 1.96 2.39
C VAL A 347 16.74 1.49 3.65
N LEU A 348 17.50 0.39 3.59
CA LEU A 348 18.23 -0.15 4.74
C LEU A 348 19.19 0.87 5.35
N THR A 349 19.97 1.56 4.52
CA THR A 349 20.91 2.58 5.00
C THR A 349 20.22 3.83 5.51
N GLY A 350 19.09 4.21 4.89
CA GLY A 350 18.27 5.34 5.30
C GLY A 350 17.58 5.16 6.66
N CYS A 351 17.47 3.92 7.14
CA CYS A 351 16.91 3.62 8.47
C CYS A 351 17.98 3.63 9.61
N LEU A 352 19.27 3.56 9.27
CA LEU A 352 20.34 3.50 10.29
C LEU A 352 20.36 4.69 11.27
N PRO A 353 20.11 5.95 10.84
CA PRO A 353 20.05 7.10 11.75
C PRO A 353 18.95 6.99 12.82
N PHE A 354 17.92 6.17 12.58
CA PHE A 354 16.82 5.94 13.50
C PHE A 354 17.09 4.80 14.50
N LEU A 355 18.21 4.08 14.39
CA LEU A 355 18.55 3.02 15.33
C LEU A 355 18.94 3.62 16.68
N HIS A 356 18.08 3.45 17.68
CA HIS A 356 18.29 3.98 19.02
C HIS A 356 18.20 2.87 20.08
N ARG A 357 19.28 2.64 20.84
CA ARG A 357 19.35 1.62 21.92
C ARG A 357 18.92 0.21 21.48
N GLY A 358 19.22 -0.17 20.23
CA GLY A 358 18.84 -1.47 19.66
C GLY A 358 17.42 -1.55 19.14
N LEU A 359 16.65 -0.47 19.17
CA LEU A 359 15.29 -0.39 18.62
C LEU A 359 15.27 0.44 17.34
N LEU A 360 14.38 0.09 16.43
CA LEU A 360 13.95 0.89 15.31
C LEU A 360 12.50 1.34 15.52
N PRO A 361 12.09 2.50 14.95
CA PRO A 361 10.76 3.00 15.16
C PRO A 361 9.67 2.02 14.72
N ASN A 362 8.59 1.95 15.49
CA ASN A 362 7.34 1.37 15.01
C ASN A 362 6.67 2.29 13.98
N ILE A 363 6.72 3.62 14.23
CA ILE A 363 6.22 4.64 13.31
C ILE A 363 7.32 5.67 13.13
N TYR A 364 7.73 5.88 11.87
CA TYR A 364 8.71 6.91 11.51
C TYR A 364 8.05 8.28 11.43
N SER A 365 8.68 9.29 11.99
CA SER A 365 8.37 10.70 11.77
C SER A 365 9.38 11.35 10.82
N VAL A 366 9.09 12.58 10.40
CA VAL A 366 10.04 13.44 9.68
C VAL A 366 11.25 13.74 10.54
N ASP A 367 11.02 14.01 11.82
CA ASP A 367 12.07 14.15 12.82
C ASP A 367 12.33 12.82 13.52
N VAL A 368 13.60 12.45 13.65
CA VAL A 368 14.03 11.22 14.32
C VAL A 368 13.53 11.21 15.77
N ASP A 369 13.60 12.34 16.46
CA ASP A 369 13.22 12.47 17.87
C ASP A 369 11.71 12.36 18.10
N GLU A 370 10.90 12.60 17.07
CA GLU A 370 9.44 12.43 17.09
C GLU A 370 8.98 11.02 16.70
N SER A 371 9.89 10.14 16.32
CA SER A 371 9.58 8.77 15.92
C SER A 371 9.18 7.91 17.13
N HIS A 372 8.22 6.99 16.93
CA HIS A 372 7.67 6.16 18.00
C HIS A 372 8.35 4.79 18.07
N TYR A 373 9.01 4.50 19.19
CA TYR A 373 9.76 3.26 19.43
C TYR A 373 8.95 2.25 20.28
N GLY A 374 7.78 1.85 19.81
CA GLY A 374 6.85 0.98 20.54
C GLY A 374 6.83 -0.50 20.07
N SER A 375 7.81 -0.92 19.24
CA SER A 375 7.85 -2.27 18.66
C SER A 375 9.08 -3.05 19.13
N CYS A 376 8.88 -4.30 19.53
CA CYS A 376 9.98 -5.25 19.85
C CYS A 376 10.52 -5.96 18.60
N ASP A 377 9.79 -5.99 17.52
CA ASP A 377 10.08 -6.81 16.34
C ASP A 377 10.65 -6.03 15.14
N ALA A 378 10.44 -4.70 15.04
CA ALA A 378 10.90 -3.92 13.90
C ALA A 378 12.42 -4.07 13.64
N ALA A 379 13.27 -4.05 14.69
CA ALA A 379 14.70 -4.23 14.53
C ALA A 379 15.09 -5.68 14.14
N LEU A 380 14.29 -6.68 14.51
CA LEU A 380 14.50 -8.07 14.08
C LEU A 380 14.07 -8.28 12.63
N TRP A 381 12.99 -7.65 12.20
CA TRP A 381 12.58 -7.63 10.78
C TRP A 381 13.61 -6.89 9.91
N PHE A 382 14.20 -5.79 10.41
CA PHE A 382 15.35 -5.14 9.77
C PHE A 382 16.52 -6.12 9.60
N ALA A 383 16.87 -6.88 10.65
CA ALA A 383 17.93 -7.86 10.57
C ALA A 383 17.66 -8.95 9.51
N LEU A 384 16.41 -9.42 9.41
CA LEU A 384 16.02 -10.36 8.36
C LEU A 384 16.12 -9.73 6.96
N ALA A 385 15.71 -8.47 6.79
CA ALA A 385 15.84 -7.76 5.52
C ALA A 385 17.31 -7.58 5.10
N VAL A 386 18.20 -7.27 6.05
CA VAL A 386 19.67 -7.21 5.84
C VAL A 386 20.21 -8.59 5.41
N ALA A 387 19.83 -9.65 6.11
CA ALA A 387 20.27 -11.00 5.76
C ALA A 387 19.80 -11.40 4.34
N ARG A 388 18.55 -11.11 3.99
CA ARG A 388 18.01 -11.34 2.63
C ARG A 388 18.74 -10.50 1.57
N PHE A 389 19.08 -9.25 1.87
CA PHE A 389 19.88 -8.40 0.98
C PHE A 389 21.27 -9.01 0.73
N ALA A 390 21.96 -9.43 1.79
CA ALA A 390 23.27 -10.09 1.67
C ALA A 390 23.17 -11.41 0.88
N ASP A 391 22.19 -12.27 1.19
CA ASP A 391 21.96 -13.56 0.53
C ASP A 391 21.61 -13.40 -0.97
N SER A 392 21.07 -12.24 -1.37
CA SER A 392 20.73 -11.92 -2.78
C SER A 392 21.92 -11.33 -3.57
N GLY A 393 23.12 -11.28 -2.99
CA GLY A 393 24.30 -10.70 -3.63
C GLY A 393 24.39 -9.18 -3.49
N GLY A 394 23.80 -8.62 -2.44
CA GLY A 394 23.95 -7.20 -2.07
C GLY A 394 25.42 -6.84 -1.82
N ASP A 395 25.76 -5.54 -1.94
CA ASP A 395 27.13 -5.03 -1.80
C ASP A 395 27.80 -5.53 -0.50
N PRO A 396 28.85 -6.37 -0.59
CA PRO A 396 29.51 -6.95 0.59
C PRO A 396 30.19 -5.89 1.48
N ALA A 397 30.69 -4.80 0.90
CA ALA A 397 31.32 -3.71 1.67
C ALA A 397 30.25 -2.99 2.50
N LEU A 398 29.11 -2.66 1.91
CA LEU A 398 27.98 -2.08 2.62
C LEU A 398 27.50 -2.98 3.77
N VAL A 399 27.39 -4.30 3.51
CA VAL A 399 26.99 -5.27 4.53
C VAL A 399 28.00 -5.29 5.67
N ALA A 400 29.29 -5.45 5.39
CA ALA A 400 30.33 -5.59 6.42
C ALA A 400 30.58 -4.29 7.21
N GLU A 401 30.62 -3.14 6.52
CA GLU A 401 31.06 -1.88 7.12
C GLU A 401 29.93 -1.11 7.83
N ARG A 402 28.68 -1.27 7.40
CA ARG A 402 27.56 -0.49 7.93
C ARG A 402 26.45 -1.33 8.55
N LEU A 403 26.01 -2.39 7.86
CA LEU A 403 24.83 -3.15 8.28
C LEU A 403 25.16 -4.14 9.41
N VAL A 404 26.25 -4.90 9.33
CA VAL A 404 26.69 -5.83 10.39
C VAL A 404 26.96 -5.12 11.72
N PRO A 405 27.65 -3.96 11.77
CA PRO A 405 27.79 -3.21 13.02
C PRO A 405 26.45 -2.80 13.64
N ALA A 406 25.48 -2.40 12.84
CA ALA A 406 24.12 -2.09 13.33
C ALA A 406 23.44 -3.33 13.92
N LEU A 407 23.54 -4.49 13.25
CA LEU A 407 22.98 -5.75 13.76
C LEU A 407 23.64 -6.20 15.06
N ARG A 408 24.96 -6.04 15.19
CA ARG A 408 25.69 -6.31 16.45
C ARG A 408 25.17 -5.41 17.58
N SER A 409 24.97 -4.12 17.30
CA SER A 409 24.43 -3.19 18.31
C SER A 409 23.01 -3.55 18.76
N ILE A 410 22.17 -4.07 17.86
CA ILE A 410 20.83 -4.61 18.19
C ILE A 410 20.96 -5.82 19.10
N ALA A 411 21.77 -6.81 18.72
CA ALA A 411 21.95 -8.04 19.48
C ALA A 411 22.46 -7.76 20.90
N GLU A 412 23.47 -6.91 21.05
CA GLU A 412 24.03 -6.51 22.33
C GLU A 412 23.05 -5.71 23.20
N ALA A 413 22.23 -4.84 22.57
CA ALA A 413 21.21 -4.09 23.30
C ALA A 413 20.12 -5.03 23.87
N TYR A 414 19.69 -6.03 23.09
CA TYR A 414 18.69 -7.00 23.53
C TYR A 414 19.20 -7.86 24.69
N GLU A 415 20.46 -8.23 24.69
CA GLU A 415 21.08 -8.95 25.81
C GLU A 415 21.18 -8.11 27.09
N ARG A 416 21.45 -6.80 26.96
CA ARG A 416 21.51 -5.88 28.12
C ARG A 416 20.14 -5.43 28.60
N GLY A 417 19.08 -5.65 27.79
CA GLY A 417 17.74 -5.12 28.02
C GLY A 417 17.51 -3.80 27.27
N ALA A 418 16.76 -3.87 26.16
CA ALA A 418 16.52 -2.73 25.26
C ALA A 418 15.25 -1.91 25.61
N GLY A 419 14.62 -2.13 26.74
CA GLY A 419 13.29 -1.59 27.05
C GLY A 419 12.16 -2.48 26.51
N LEU A 420 10.90 -2.05 26.62
CA LEU A 420 9.71 -2.79 26.16
C LEU A 420 9.60 -4.24 26.67
N GLY A 421 10.28 -4.57 27.79
CA GLY A 421 10.39 -5.94 28.30
C GLY A 421 11.36 -6.84 27.52
N LEU A 422 12.14 -6.28 26.59
CA LEU A 422 13.16 -7.03 25.86
C LEU A 422 14.35 -7.37 26.76
N LEU A 423 14.62 -8.67 26.91
CA LEU A 423 15.75 -9.20 27.66
C LEU A 423 15.99 -10.65 27.24
N VAL A 424 17.23 -11.02 27.01
CA VAL A 424 17.63 -12.42 26.76
C VAL A 424 17.75 -13.16 28.10
N ASP A 425 17.04 -14.28 28.25
CA ASP A 425 17.07 -15.11 29.45
C ASP A 425 18.34 -15.99 29.52
N GLY A 426 18.54 -16.69 30.66
CA GLY A 426 19.73 -17.57 30.88
C GLY A 426 19.82 -18.74 29.87
N ARG A 427 18.73 -19.08 29.18
CA ARG A 427 18.71 -20.10 28.12
C ARG A 427 19.02 -19.53 26.73
N GLY A 428 19.15 -18.21 26.62
CA GLY A 428 19.39 -17.51 25.34
C GLY A 428 18.11 -17.15 24.58
N LEU A 429 16.93 -17.29 25.18
CA LEU A 429 15.64 -16.93 24.60
C LEU A 429 15.27 -15.48 24.90
N LEU A 430 14.65 -14.82 23.93
CA LEU A 430 14.29 -13.40 23.98
C LEU A 430 12.93 -13.19 24.64
N GLN A 431 12.89 -12.69 25.87
CA GLN A 431 11.70 -12.15 26.50
C GLN A 431 11.30 -10.84 25.84
N ALA A 432 10.02 -10.60 25.63
CA ALA A 432 9.51 -9.36 25.05
C ALA A 432 8.15 -8.98 25.61
N GLY A 433 7.80 -7.70 25.52
CA GLY A 433 6.51 -7.18 25.92
C GLY A 433 6.29 -7.06 27.43
N ARG A 434 5.17 -6.45 27.76
CA ARG A 434 4.63 -6.33 29.14
C ARG A 434 3.14 -6.59 29.05
N GLU A 435 2.48 -6.80 30.19
CA GLU A 435 1.05 -7.07 30.26
C GLU A 435 0.19 -6.00 29.57
N ASP A 436 0.63 -4.74 29.64
CA ASP A 436 -0.07 -3.58 29.07
C ASP A 436 0.37 -3.25 27.63
N LEU A 437 1.28 -4.02 27.01
CA LEU A 437 1.92 -3.67 25.74
C LEU A 437 1.93 -4.85 24.77
N ASN A 438 1.30 -4.68 23.62
CA ASN A 438 1.52 -5.53 22.45
C ASN A 438 2.58 -4.89 21.55
N ALA A 439 3.79 -5.44 21.61
CA ALA A 439 4.95 -4.88 20.92
C ALA A 439 5.39 -5.72 19.70
N THR A 440 4.53 -6.62 19.22
CA THR A 440 4.73 -7.41 17.99
C THR A 440 3.68 -7.07 16.94
N TRP A 441 3.66 -7.78 15.81
CA TRP A 441 2.70 -7.52 14.73
C TRP A 441 1.23 -7.78 15.11
N MET A 442 0.96 -8.63 16.12
CA MET A 442 -0.40 -8.84 16.63
C MET A 442 -0.73 -7.80 17.71
N ASP A 443 -0.83 -6.53 17.31
CA ASP A 443 -0.86 -5.37 18.20
C ASP A 443 -2.25 -4.74 18.41
N ALA A 444 -3.33 -5.39 17.94
CA ALA A 444 -4.69 -4.93 18.18
C ALA A 444 -5.02 -4.78 19.67
N ARG A 445 -5.69 -3.68 20.01
CA ARG A 445 -5.94 -3.28 21.37
C ARG A 445 -7.33 -2.67 21.55
N THR A 446 -8.01 -3.05 22.61
CA THR A 446 -9.27 -2.42 23.06
C THR A 446 -9.06 -1.64 24.35
N SER A 447 -10.11 -1.02 24.86
CA SER A 447 -10.11 -0.39 26.19
C SER A 447 -9.76 -1.36 27.33
N ARG A 448 -9.90 -2.68 27.11
CA ARG A 448 -9.57 -3.76 28.07
C ARG A 448 -8.10 -4.20 28.01
N GLY A 449 -7.31 -3.65 27.10
CA GLY A 449 -5.91 -4.03 26.88
C GLY A 449 -5.68 -4.77 25.55
N PRO A 450 -4.53 -5.47 25.44
CA PRO A 450 -4.20 -6.29 24.27
C PRO A 450 -5.25 -7.36 23.97
N VAL A 451 -5.67 -7.49 22.72
CA VAL A 451 -6.59 -8.55 22.26
C VAL A 451 -5.86 -9.87 22.15
N THR A 452 -4.65 -9.84 21.63
CA THR A 452 -3.76 -11.00 21.48
C THR A 452 -2.49 -10.74 22.29
N PRO A 453 -2.43 -11.10 23.60
CA PRO A 453 -1.26 -10.83 24.43
C PRO A 453 0.00 -11.51 23.90
N ARG A 454 1.10 -10.75 23.75
CA ARG A 454 2.39 -11.24 23.22
C ARG A 454 3.54 -11.14 24.24
N GLN A 455 3.23 -10.88 25.51
CA GLN A 455 4.23 -10.86 26.59
C GLN A 455 4.88 -12.24 26.76
N GLY A 456 6.19 -12.25 26.99
CA GLY A 456 6.99 -13.46 27.22
C GLY A 456 7.79 -13.87 25.99
N LEU A 457 7.82 -15.17 25.72
CA LEU A 457 8.53 -15.74 24.59
C LEU A 457 7.53 -15.92 23.43
N ALA A 458 7.48 -15.01 22.48
CA ALA A 458 6.68 -15.14 21.28
C ALA A 458 7.47 -15.90 20.20
N VAL A 459 6.87 -16.90 19.56
CA VAL A 459 7.57 -17.86 18.67
C VAL A 459 8.23 -17.18 17.48
N GLU A 460 7.60 -16.19 16.87
CA GLU A 460 8.16 -15.43 15.75
C GLU A 460 9.36 -14.58 16.16
N LEU A 461 9.33 -13.99 17.35
CA LEU A 461 10.47 -13.23 17.87
C LEU A 461 11.67 -14.12 18.12
N GLN A 462 11.44 -15.33 18.67
CA GLN A 462 12.52 -16.29 18.87
C GLN A 462 13.15 -16.73 17.54
N ALA A 463 12.31 -16.98 16.51
CA ALA A 463 12.78 -17.36 15.19
C ALA A 463 13.65 -16.26 14.57
N LEU A 464 13.18 -15.02 14.63
CA LEU A 464 13.92 -13.85 14.13
C LEU A 464 15.21 -13.61 14.92
N TRP A 465 15.16 -13.74 16.26
CA TRP A 465 16.32 -13.63 17.13
C TRP A 465 17.37 -14.69 16.80
N TYR A 466 16.97 -15.95 16.69
CA TYR A 466 17.87 -17.02 16.25
C TYR A 466 18.48 -16.73 14.88
N SER A 467 17.69 -16.26 13.93
CA SER A 467 18.14 -15.93 12.57
C SER A 467 19.17 -14.79 12.58
N LEU A 468 18.99 -13.78 13.42
CA LEU A 468 19.97 -12.70 13.62
C LEU A 468 21.30 -13.26 14.16
N LEU A 469 21.26 -14.07 15.21
CA LEU A 469 22.46 -14.67 15.80
C LEU A 469 23.19 -15.58 14.80
N ALA A 470 22.42 -16.37 14.01
CA ALA A 470 22.97 -17.25 12.99
C ALA A 470 23.63 -16.46 11.85
N PHE A 471 23.00 -15.37 11.40
CA PHE A 471 23.60 -14.48 10.40
C PHE A 471 24.89 -13.83 10.92
N LEU A 472 24.90 -13.34 12.16
CA LEU A 472 26.11 -12.74 12.77
C LEU A 472 27.24 -13.76 12.96
N ALA A 473 26.91 -15.02 13.26
CA ALA A 473 27.88 -16.11 13.35
C ALA A 473 28.55 -16.47 12.01
N GLU A 474 27.90 -16.18 10.90
CA GLU A 474 28.43 -16.34 9.53
C GLU A 474 29.31 -15.15 9.09
N GLN A 475 29.27 -14.05 9.84
CA GLN A 475 30.11 -12.89 9.61
C GLN A 475 31.44 -13.06 10.39
N ASP A 476 32.30 -12.04 10.37
CA ASP A 476 33.55 -12.05 11.17
C ASP A 476 33.26 -12.23 12.68
N ASP A 477 33.26 -13.48 13.16
CA ASP A 477 32.98 -13.90 14.54
C ASP A 477 34.19 -14.73 15.08
N PRO A 478 35.37 -14.11 15.22
CA PRO A 478 36.65 -14.84 15.51
C PRO A 478 36.64 -15.57 16.85
N ASP A 479 35.90 -15.07 17.83
CA ASP A 479 35.80 -15.66 19.17
C ASP A 479 34.63 -16.65 19.29
N GLY A 480 33.84 -16.85 18.22
CA GLY A 480 32.67 -17.74 18.18
C GLY A 480 31.52 -17.32 19.12
N VAL A 481 31.47 -16.04 19.47
CA VAL A 481 30.47 -15.51 20.43
C VAL A 481 29.04 -15.69 19.91
N TYR A 482 28.78 -15.28 18.66
CA TYR A 482 27.46 -15.40 18.07
C TYR A 482 27.12 -16.85 17.74
N ALA A 483 28.08 -17.67 17.36
CA ALA A 483 27.89 -19.10 17.15
C ALA A 483 27.43 -19.80 18.46
N ALA A 484 28.11 -19.52 19.59
CA ALA A 484 27.71 -20.06 20.89
C ALA A 484 26.31 -19.58 21.35
N ARG A 485 25.99 -18.32 21.11
CA ARG A 485 24.64 -17.74 21.41
C ARG A 485 23.57 -18.41 20.58
N ARG A 486 23.78 -18.57 19.26
CA ARG A 486 22.89 -19.26 18.33
C ARG A 486 22.60 -20.69 18.80
N ASP A 487 23.63 -21.47 19.12
CA ASP A 487 23.50 -22.88 19.50
C ASP A 487 22.72 -23.05 20.80
N ARG A 488 22.97 -22.19 21.79
CA ARG A 488 22.22 -22.15 23.03
C ARG A 488 20.74 -21.78 22.79
N CYS A 489 20.47 -20.73 22.00
CA CYS A 489 19.13 -20.30 21.64
C CYS A 489 18.37 -21.40 20.86
N GLY A 490 19.02 -22.06 19.91
CA GLY A 490 18.41 -23.09 19.08
C GLY A 490 17.96 -24.31 19.87
N ALA A 491 18.80 -24.81 20.79
CA ALA A 491 18.44 -25.91 21.66
C ALA A 491 17.25 -25.56 22.58
N ALA A 492 17.29 -24.37 23.19
CA ALA A 492 16.22 -23.90 24.06
C ALA A 492 14.92 -23.60 23.29
N PHE A 493 15.00 -23.17 22.03
CA PHE A 493 13.82 -22.92 21.19
C PHE A 493 13.01 -24.18 20.97
N VAL A 494 13.66 -25.28 20.53
CA VAL A 494 12.96 -26.53 20.27
C VAL A 494 12.36 -27.10 21.57
N ASP A 495 13.09 -27.05 22.67
CA ASP A 495 12.61 -27.51 23.97
C ASP A 495 11.38 -26.71 24.47
N ALA A 496 11.38 -25.40 24.29
CA ALA A 496 10.30 -24.52 24.77
C ALA A 496 9.03 -24.56 23.91
N PHE A 497 9.17 -24.70 22.60
CA PHE A 497 8.03 -24.49 21.67
C PHE A 497 7.52 -25.73 20.96
N TRP A 498 8.34 -26.80 20.78
CA TRP A 498 7.92 -27.96 20.05
C TRP A 498 6.92 -28.81 20.84
N GLN A 499 5.73 -29.02 20.30
CA GLN A 499 4.67 -29.83 20.89
C GLN A 499 4.74 -31.25 20.28
N THR A 500 5.35 -32.19 20.98
CA THR A 500 5.62 -33.57 20.52
C THR A 500 4.35 -34.39 20.25
N ASP A 501 3.27 -34.11 20.95
CA ASP A 501 2.01 -34.85 20.81
C ASP A 501 1.21 -34.37 19.57
N ASP A 502 1.45 -33.13 19.13
CA ASP A 502 0.67 -32.45 18.08
C ASP A 502 1.49 -32.07 16.84
N ASP A 503 2.81 -32.23 16.89
CA ASP A 503 3.75 -31.95 15.79
C ASP A 503 3.67 -30.51 15.25
N TYR A 504 3.64 -29.49 16.14
CA TYR A 504 3.73 -28.09 15.77
C TYR A 504 4.41 -27.23 16.85
N LEU A 505 4.55 -25.93 16.63
CA LEU A 505 5.13 -24.99 17.59
C LEU A 505 4.03 -24.25 18.36
N ALA A 506 4.14 -24.21 19.68
CA ALA A 506 3.36 -23.30 20.52
C ALA A 506 3.51 -21.85 20.06
N ASP A 507 2.49 -21.05 20.20
CA ASP A 507 2.50 -19.64 19.78
C ASP A 507 3.32 -18.76 20.74
N ARG A 508 3.22 -19.03 22.05
CA ARG A 508 3.86 -18.23 23.09
C ARG A 508 4.11 -19.05 24.35
N VAL A 509 5.17 -18.69 25.09
CA VAL A 509 5.45 -19.23 26.43
C VAL A 509 5.65 -18.07 27.42
N LEU A 510 4.91 -18.08 28.53
CA LEU A 510 5.02 -17.10 29.61
C LEU A 510 5.07 -17.81 30.97
N ALA A 511 6.20 -17.66 31.68
CA ALA A 511 6.40 -18.23 33.03
C ALA A 511 6.05 -19.73 33.15
N GLY A 512 6.28 -20.49 32.06
CA GLY A 512 5.98 -21.93 31.99
C GLY A 512 4.58 -22.25 31.46
N ASP A 513 3.68 -21.28 31.33
CA ASP A 513 2.40 -21.43 30.65
C ASP A 513 2.60 -21.40 29.12
N VAL A 514 2.07 -22.40 28.42
CA VAL A 514 2.26 -22.64 27.00
C VAL A 514 0.97 -22.37 26.24
N ASP A 515 0.94 -21.29 25.46
CA ASP A 515 -0.15 -20.96 24.55
C ASP A 515 -0.06 -21.82 23.29
N ARG A 516 -1.03 -22.73 23.12
CA ARG A 516 -1.12 -23.68 22.01
C ARG A 516 -2.10 -23.25 20.92
N SER A 517 -2.55 -21.99 20.92
CA SER A 517 -3.43 -21.46 19.89
C SER A 517 -2.84 -21.68 18.49
N MET A 518 -3.67 -22.20 17.57
CA MET A 518 -3.25 -22.46 16.20
C MET A 518 -3.13 -21.12 15.45
N ARG A 519 -1.91 -20.56 15.39
CA ARG A 519 -1.59 -19.25 14.78
C ARG A 519 -0.50 -19.36 13.71
N PRO A 520 -0.46 -18.45 12.74
CA PRO A 520 0.50 -18.50 11.64
C PRO A 520 1.95 -18.14 12.07
N ASN A 521 2.18 -17.63 13.28
CA ASN A 521 3.49 -17.19 13.78
C ASN A 521 4.57 -18.29 13.70
N MET A 522 4.18 -19.54 13.87
CA MET A 522 5.08 -20.71 13.71
C MET A 522 5.68 -20.82 12.31
N LEU A 523 5.00 -20.26 11.28
CA LEU A 523 5.51 -20.27 9.91
C LEU A 523 6.75 -19.40 9.74
N VAL A 524 6.93 -18.37 10.57
CA VAL A 524 8.16 -17.56 10.56
C VAL A 524 9.37 -18.47 10.83
N ALA A 525 9.30 -19.31 11.88
CA ALA A 525 10.36 -20.25 12.18
C ALA A 525 10.58 -21.28 11.06
N ALA A 526 9.52 -21.79 10.45
CA ALA A 526 9.62 -22.79 9.39
C ALA A 526 10.14 -22.22 8.06
N ALA A 527 9.92 -20.93 7.80
CA ALA A 527 10.28 -20.24 6.56
C ALA A 527 11.74 -19.76 6.52
N LEU A 528 12.30 -19.32 7.66
CA LEU A 528 13.61 -18.68 7.66
C LEU A 528 14.73 -19.61 7.15
N PRO A 529 15.68 -19.09 6.33
CA PRO A 529 16.87 -19.83 5.91
C PRO A 529 17.65 -20.35 7.12
N ARG A 530 17.89 -19.45 8.06
CA ARG A 530 18.56 -19.72 9.35
C ARG A 530 17.49 -19.96 10.41
N SER A 531 17.21 -21.21 10.71
CA SER A 531 16.16 -21.65 11.63
C SER A 531 16.65 -22.81 12.48
N PRO A 532 16.19 -22.93 13.74
CA PRO A 532 16.52 -24.07 14.59
C PRO A 532 15.77 -25.35 14.21
N LEU A 533 14.76 -25.28 13.33
CA LEU A 533 13.95 -26.43 12.92
C LEU A 533 14.61 -27.27 11.84
N ASP A 534 14.56 -28.57 11.99
CA ASP A 534 14.90 -29.51 10.93
C ASP A 534 13.81 -29.59 9.84
N ARG A 535 14.06 -30.36 8.78
CA ARG A 535 13.12 -30.48 7.66
C ARG A 535 11.80 -31.18 8.05
N ALA A 536 11.85 -32.17 8.95
CA ALA A 536 10.66 -32.88 9.39
C ALA A 536 9.74 -31.99 10.20
N GLN A 537 10.33 -31.20 11.13
CA GLN A 537 9.62 -30.20 11.92
C GLN A 537 9.01 -29.10 11.05
N ARG A 538 9.76 -28.58 10.06
CA ARG A 538 9.22 -27.60 9.08
C ARG A 538 8.03 -28.18 8.32
N ARG A 539 8.12 -29.43 7.91
CA ARG A 539 7.04 -30.12 7.19
C ARG A 539 5.78 -30.23 8.06
N ALA A 540 5.92 -30.64 9.30
CA ALA A 540 4.80 -30.76 10.23
C ALA A 540 4.12 -29.40 10.45
N VAL A 541 4.88 -28.32 10.67
CA VAL A 541 4.35 -26.94 10.78
C VAL A 541 3.59 -26.52 9.53
N VAL A 542 4.11 -26.81 8.34
CA VAL A 542 3.43 -26.47 7.07
C VAL A 542 2.12 -27.26 6.90
N GLU A 543 2.11 -28.53 7.25
CA GLU A 543 0.91 -29.37 7.16
C GLU A 543 -0.19 -28.88 8.14
N ARG A 544 0.17 -28.51 9.37
CA ARG A 544 -0.75 -27.92 10.34
C ARG A 544 -1.31 -26.57 9.85
N ALA A 545 -0.44 -25.67 9.39
CA ALA A 545 -0.88 -24.39 8.83
C ALA A 545 -1.82 -24.58 7.63
N ARG A 546 -1.53 -25.54 6.76
CA ARG A 546 -2.37 -25.86 5.60
C ARG A 546 -3.75 -26.33 6.00
N ALA A 547 -3.84 -27.16 7.04
CA ALA A 547 -5.11 -27.75 7.50
C ALA A 547 -6.04 -26.72 8.16
N HIS A 548 -5.49 -25.76 8.92
CA HIS A 548 -6.27 -24.89 9.80
C HIS A 548 -6.29 -23.41 9.39
N LEU A 549 -5.24 -22.91 8.71
CA LEU A 549 -5.06 -21.48 8.51
C LEU A 549 -5.18 -21.02 7.05
N VAL A 550 -4.80 -21.86 6.08
CA VAL A 550 -4.77 -21.47 4.65
C VAL A 550 -6.17 -21.31 4.09
N THR A 551 -6.38 -20.19 3.39
CA THR A 551 -7.63 -19.85 2.69
C THR A 551 -7.33 -19.42 1.25
N PRO A 552 -8.33 -19.24 0.39
CA PRO A 552 -8.12 -18.67 -0.95
C PRO A 552 -7.52 -17.25 -0.94
N ALA A 553 -7.71 -16.46 0.14
CA ALA A 553 -7.30 -15.05 0.25
C ALA A 553 -5.98 -14.85 1.04
N GLY A 554 -5.39 -15.90 1.60
CA GLY A 554 -4.20 -15.82 2.46
C GLY A 554 -4.31 -16.75 3.67
N LEU A 555 -3.76 -16.34 4.83
CA LEU A 555 -3.79 -17.16 6.03
C LEU A 555 -4.53 -16.47 7.17
N ARG A 556 -5.36 -17.26 7.88
CA ARG A 556 -6.01 -16.84 9.13
C ARG A 556 -5.00 -16.60 10.24
N THR A 557 -5.30 -15.68 11.12
CA THR A 557 -4.50 -15.35 12.31
C THR A 557 -4.79 -16.22 13.51
N LEU A 558 -5.88 -17.00 13.44
CA LEU A 558 -6.28 -17.99 14.43
C LEU A 558 -7.08 -19.10 13.74
N GLY A 559 -6.89 -20.33 14.16
CA GLY A 559 -7.66 -21.48 13.67
C GLY A 559 -9.14 -21.39 14.05
N PRO A 560 -10.08 -21.79 13.17
CA PRO A 560 -11.52 -21.64 13.41
C PRO A 560 -12.05 -22.52 14.54
N GLU A 561 -11.28 -23.49 15.01
CA GLU A 561 -11.63 -24.35 16.15
C GLU A 561 -11.38 -23.70 17.51
N ASP A 562 -10.62 -22.57 17.54
CA ASP A 562 -10.32 -21.85 18.77
C ASP A 562 -11.55 -21.08 19.28
N PRO A 563 -11.89 -21.16 20.59
CA PRO A 563 -13.03 -20.42 21.14
C PRO A 563 -12.98 -18.90 20.97
N ALA A 564 -11.77 -18.31 20.79
CA ALA A 564 -11.58 -16.88 20.57
C ALA A 564 -11.65 -16.47 19.08
N TYR A 565 -11.97 -17.41 18.18
CA TYR A 565 -12.05 -17.15 16.75
C TYR A 565 -13.17 -16.17 16.41
N VAL A 566 -12.84 -15.17 15.60
CA VAL A 566 -13.78 -14.18 15.04
C VAL A 566 -13.63 -14.16 13.51
N GLY A 567 -14.60 -14.75 12.81
CA GLY A 567 -14.54 -14.99 11.37
C GLY A 567 -14.84 -13.78 10.50
N VAL A 568 -15.37 -12.67 11.07
CA VAL A 568 -15.77 -11.47 10.32
C VAL A 568 -15.05 -10.23 10.85
N TYR A 569 -14.31 -9.53 9.99
CA TYR A 569 -13.67 -8.26 10.28
C TYR A 569 -14.62 -7.10 9.95
N GLY A 570 -15.31 -6.56 10.96
CA GLY A 570 -16.33 -5.54 10.69
C GLY A 570 -16.83 -4.80 11.93
N GLY A 571 -17.80 -3.93 11.69
CA GLY A 571 -18.39 -3.09 12.72
C GLY A 571 -17.55 -1.85 13.08
N GLY A 572 -17.82 -1.27 14.25
CA GLY A 572 -17.08 -0.13 14.79
C GLY A 572 -15.63 -0.49 15.16
N LEU A 573 -14.89 0.46 15.74
CA LEU A 573 -13.47 0.29 16.06
C LEU A 573 -13.21 -0.95 16.92
N GLU A 574 -13.92 -1.09 18.07
CA GLU A 574 -13.71 -2.20 18.99
C GLU A 574 -14.01 -3.57 18.33
N GLY A 575 -15.07 -3.67 17.51
CA GLY A 575 -15.40 -4.91 16.81
C GLY A 575 -14.31 -5.36 15.83
N ARG A 576 -13.72 -4.39 15.11
CA ARG A 576 -12.59 -4.67 14.21
C ARG A 576 -11.34 -5.09 14.99
N ASP A 577 -11.00 -4.37 16.07
CA ASP A 577 -9.83 -4.70 16.90
C ASP A 577 -9.92 -6.08 17.51
N LEU A 578 -11.12 -6.49 17.94
CA LEU A 578 -11.37 -7.84 18.46
C LEU A 578 -11.19 -8.93 17.40
N ALA A 579 -11.43 -8.65 16.13
CA ALA A 579 -11.29 -9.61 15.03
C ALA A 579 -9.87 -9.62 14.41
N TYR A 580 -9.13 -8.51 14.47
CA TYR A 580 -7.96 -8.20 13.66
C TYR A 580 -6.86 -9.27 13.65
N HIS A 581 -6.65 -9.93 14.82
CA HIS A 581 -5.70 -11.04 14.98
C HIS A 581 -6.36 -12.29 15.59
N GLN A 582 -7.69 -12.41 15.48
CA GLN A 582 -8.46 -13.52 16.04
C GLN A 582 -9.25 -14.29 14.97
N GLY A 583 -8.69 -14.44 13.78
CA GLY A 583 -9.32 -15.18 12.68
C GLY A 583 -9.22 -14.47 11.33
N THR A 584 -9.11 -13.16 11.33
CA THR A 584 -8.92 -12.34 10.10
C THR A 584 -7.76 -12.88 9.28
N VAL A 585 -7.96 -12.95 7.96
CA VAL A 585 -6.96 -13.41 6.99
C VAL A 585 -6.01 -12.29 6.61
N TRP A 586 -4.71 -12.60 6.63
CA TRP A 586 -3.65 -11.69 6.24
C TRP A 586 -2.84 -12.26 5.06
N PRO A 587 -2.86 -11.61 3.88
CA PRO A 587 -2.18 -12.11 2.68
C PRO A 587 -0.64 -12.16 2.78
N TRP A 588 0.01 -11.25 3.53
CA TRP A 588 1.47 -11.23 3.63
C TRP A 588 2.07 -12.54 4.19
N LEU A 589 1.31 -13.23 5.02
CA LEU A 589 1.70 -14.54 5.57
C LEU A 589 1.90 -15.61 4.48
N ALA A 590 1.33 -15.39 3.29
CA ALA A 590 1.51 -16.28 2.14
C ALA A 590 3.00 -16.41 1.75
N GLY A 591 3.78 -15.32 1.87
CA GLY A 591 5.22 -15.35 1.62
C GLY A 591 5.95 -16.34 2.50
N PHE A 592 5.66 -16.33 3.80
CA PHE A 592 6.25 -17.26 4.76
C PHE A 592 5.73 -18.69 4.58
N TYR A 593 4.44 -18.87 4.28
CA TYR A 593 3.88 -20.19 3.99
C TYR A 593 4.50 -20.84 2.76
N VAL A 594 4.69 -20.09 1.68
CA VAL A 594 5.34 -20.58 0.45
C VAL A 594 6.80 -20.92 0.72
N GLU A 595 7.56 -20.02 1.36
CA GLU A 595 8.96 -20.28 1.68
C GLU A 595 9.13 -21.51 2.59
N ALA A 596 8.32 -21.62 3.65
CA ALA A 596 8.30 -22.80 4.53
C ALA A 596 7.99 -24.09 3.75
N SER A 597 7.00 -24.07 2.85
CA SER A 597 6.63 -25.19 2.01
C SER A 597 7.81 -25.68 1.13
N LEU A 598 8.51 -24.72 0.50
CA LEU A 598 9.67 -25.03 -0.36
C LEU A 598 10.88 -25.55 0.43
N ARG A 599 11.07 -25.10 1.67
CA ARG A 599 12.15 -25.56 2.55
C ARG A 599 11.86 -26.91 3.20
N ALA A 600 10.58 -27.21 3.43
CA ALA A 600 10.11 -28.49 3.95
C ALA A 600 10.15 -29.60 2.90
N ALA A 601 10.07 -29.26 1.61
CA ALA A 601 10.05 -30.20 0.50
C ALA A 601 11.37 -30.98 0.38
N ALA A 602 11.30 -32.27 0.06
CA ALA A 602 12.46 -33.02 -0.39
C ALA A 602 12.96 -32.48 -1.75
N SER A 603 14.23 -32.72 -2.07
CA SER A 603 14.81 -32.16 -3.31
C SER A 603 14.04 -32.59 -4.56
N GLY A 604 13.57 -33.85 -4.65
CA GLY A 604 12.79 -34.35 -5.79
C GLY A 604 11.33 -33.86 -5.83
N ASP A 605 10.78 -33.35 -4.72
CA ASP A 605 9.39 -32.89 -4.62
C ASP A 605 9.24 -31.36 -4.74
N ARG A 606 10.36 -30.63 -4.73
CA ARG A 606 10.38 -29.19 -4.61
C ARG A 606 9.68 -28.47 -5.77
N ALA A 607 9.87 -28.95 -7.00
CA ALA A 607 9.20 -28.40 -8.17
C ALA A 607 7.68 -28.62 -8.14
N GLY A 608 7.22 -29.80 -7.70
CA GLY A 608 5.80 -30.10 -7.51
C GLY A 608 5.15 -29.17 -6.46
N VAL A 609 5.86 -28.95 -5.34
CA VAL A 609 5.42 -28.00 -4.31
C VAL A 609 5.38 -26.57 -4.87
N ALA A 610 6.42 -26.14 -5.60
CA ALA A 610 6.48 -24.82 -6.21
C ALA A 610 5.31 -24.57 -7.17
N LYS A 611 5.00 -25.55 -8.03
CA LYS A 611 3.87 -25.47 -8.96
C LYS A 611 2.54 -25.33 -8.22
N ALA A 612 2.28 -26.14 -7.22
CA ALA A 612 1.04 -26.07 -6.44
C ALA A 612 0.88 -24.74 -5.69
N ARG A 613 1.97 -24.16 -5.15
CA ARG A 613 1.96 -22.86 -4.52
C ARG A 613 1.76 -21.72 -5.51
N LEU A 614 2.36 -21.81 -6.67
CA LEU A 614 2.20 -20.83 -7.76
C LEU A 614 0.77 -20.82 -8.29
N GLU A 615 0.13 -21.98 -8.46
CA GLU A 615 -1.28 -22.09 -8.83
C GLU A 615 -2.20 -21.41 -7.79
N TRP A 616 -1.95 -21.63 -6.49
CA TRP A 616 -2.69 -21.00 -5.42
C TRP A 616 -2.50 -19.47 -5.40
N LEU A 617 -1.25 -18.98 -5.55
CA LEU A 617 -0.96 -17.55 -5.62
C LEU A 617 -1.63 -16.89 -6.84
N THR A 618 -1.58 -17.54 -8.00
CA THR A 618 -2.23 -17.04 -9.23
C THR A 618 -3.74 -16.91 -9.03
N ALA A 619 -4.37 -17.90 -8.38
CA ALA A 619 -5.80 -17.85 -8.07
C ALA A 619 -6.15 -16.72 -7.08
N LEU A 620 -5.32 -16.51 -6.04
CA LEU A 620 -5.47 -15.41 -5.09
C LEU A 620 -5.40 -14.06 -5.81
N LEU A 621 -4.34 -13.83 -6.59
CA LEU A 621 -4.14 -12.58 -7.32
C LEU A 621 -5.24 -12.34 -8.36
N GLY A 622 -5.61 -13.36 -9.14
CA GLY A 622 -6.69 -13.28 -10.13
C GLY A 622 -8.05 -12.95 -9.52
N GLY A 623 -8.27 -13.31 -8.24
CA GLY A 623 -9.48 -12.97 -7.50
C GLY A 623 -9.49 -11.54 -6.93
N GLU A 624 -8.32 -10.99 -6.57
CA GLU A 624 -8.24 -9.77 -5.76
C GLU A 624 -7.84 -8.52 -6.53
N LEU A 625 -7.02 -8.60 -7.58
CA LEU A 625 -6.49 -7.43 -8.30
C LEU A 625 -7.54 -6.57 -9.03
N ASP A 626 -8.77 -7.06 -9.15
CA ASP A 626 -9.91 -6.34 -9.76
C ASP A 626 -11.10 -6.22 -8.78
N ARG A 627 -10.93 -6.53 -7.49
CA ARG A 627 -12.03 -6.64 -6.53
C ARG A 627 -12.23 -5.39 -5.68
N ALA A 628 -11.20 -4.95 -4.98
CA ALA A 628 -11.21 -3.80 -4.08
C ALA A 628 -10.21 -2.75 -4.53
N GLY A 629 -8.93 -2.92 -4.26
CA GLY A 629 -7.87 -2.07 -4.80
C GLY A 629 -7.43 -2.57 -6.17
N LEU A 630 -7.62 -1.77 -7.22
CA LEU A 630 -7.21 -2.17 -8.57
C LEU A 630 -5.69 -2.31 -8.64
N GLU A 631 -5.21 -3.53 -8.96
CA GLU A 631 -3.80 -3.91 -9.03
C GLU A 631 -3.08 -3.91 -7.67
N HIS A 632 -3.85 -3.87 -6.58
CA HIS A 632 -3.39 -3.98 -5.21
C HIS A 632 -4.14 -5.06 -4.45
N VAL A 633 -3.60 -5.45 -3.30
CA VAL A 633 -4.23 -6.42 -2.40
C VAL A 633 -4.58 -5.72 -1.10
N SER A 634 -5.83 -5.85 -0.68
CA SER A 634 -6.34 -5.28 0.57
C SER A 634 -5.58 -5.79 1.78
N GLU A 635 -5.54 -4.98 2.84
CA GLU A 635 -4.83 -5.26 4.08
C GLU A 635 -5.21 -6.61 4.69
N VAL A 636 -6.51 -6.84 4.85
CA VAL A 636 -7.08 -8.01 5.50
C VAL A 636 -8.31 -8.52 4.76
N PHE A 637 -8.72 -9.74 5.12
CA PHE A 637 -9.98 -10.33 4.66
C PHE A 637 -10.69 -11.02 5.81
N ASP A 638 -12.02 -11.17 5.71
CA ASP A 638 -12.77 -11.99 6.65
C ASP A 638 -12.15 -13.39 6.75
N GLY A 639 -12.11 -13.94 7.96
CA GLY A 639 -11.70 -15.33 8.21
C GLY A 639 -12.64 -16.34 7.58
N ASP A 640 -13.93 -16.00 7.50
CA ASP A 640 -14.98 -16.81 6.92
C ASP A 640 -15.28 -16.47 5.46
N PRO A 641 -15.70 -17.46 4.65
CA PRO A 641 -16.19 -17.20 3.31
C PRO A 641 -17.36 -16.18 3.30
N PRO A 642 -17.43 -15.28 2.29
CA PRO A 642 -16.64 -15.26 1.05
C PRO A 642 -15.32 -14.50 1.15
N HIS A 643 -14.70 -14.35 2.32
CA HIS A 643 -13.46 -13.61 2.56
C HIS A 643 -13.53 -12.19 1.98
N ARG A 644 -14.38 -11.35 2.58
CA ARG A 644 -14.56 -9.95 2.15
C ARG A 644 -13.30 -9.14 2.48
N PRO A 645 -12.84 -8.29 1.53
CA PRO A 645 -11.71 -7.41 1.79
C PRO A 645 -12.05 -6.33 2.82
N GLY A 646 -11.06 -5.94 3.62
CA GLY A 646 -11.16 -4.94 4.67
C GLY A 646 -9.87 -4.18 4.88
N GLY A 647 -9.88 -3.19 5.77
CA GLY A 647 -8.71 -2.36 6.05
C GLY A 647 -8.41 -1.38 4.93
N THR A 648 -7.11 -1.15 4.66
CA THR A 648 -6.64 -0.41 3.49
C THR A 648 -6.88 -1.23 2.23
N PHE A 649 -7.10 -0.55 1.09
CA PHE A 649 -7.30 -1.25 -0.19
C PHE A 649 -5.97 -1.60 -0.88
N ALA A 650 -4.84 -1.08 -0.38
CA ALA A 650 -3.49 -1.33 -0.89
C ALA A 650 -2.51 -1.40 0.28
N GLN A 651 -1.88 -2.57 0.49
CA GLN A 651 -0.97 -2.81 1.61
C GLN A 651 0.41 -3.28 1.12
N ALA A 652 1.47 -2.60 1.58
CA ALA A 652 2.84 -2.81 1.13
C ALA A 652 3.34 -4.23 1.40
N TRP A 653 3.18 -4.74 2.63
CA TRP A 653 3.67 -6.07 2.95
C TRP A 653 2.91 -7.20 2.24
N ASN A 654 1.62 -7.01 1.91
CA ASN A 654 0.89 -7.96 1.08
C ASN A 654 1.48 -8.00 -0.33
N THR A 655 1.67 -6.83 -0.97
CA THR A 655 2.30 -6.73 -2.28
C THR A 655 3.71 -7.30 -2.27
N GLY A 656 4.54 -6.91 -1.30
CA GLY A 656 5.92 -7.39 -1.17
C GLY A 656 6.01 -8.90 -0.98
N GLU A 657 5.30 -9.46 -0.01
CA GLU A 657 5.39 -10.88 0.31
C GLU A 657 4.75 -11.78 -0.77
N LEU A 658 3.72 -11.32 -1.47
CA LEU A 658 3.15 -12.05 -2.61
C LEU A 658 4.09 -12.05 -3.82
N LEU A 659 4.78 -10.93 -4.13
CA LEU A 659 5.82 -10.89 -5.15
C LEU A 659 7.00 -11.80 -4.79
N ARG A 660 7.44 -11.77 -3.53
CA ARG A 660 8.51 -12.65 -3.04
C ARG A 660 8.12 -14.13 -3.10
N ALA A 661 6.91 -14.48 -2.71
CA ALA A 661 6.38 -15.84 -2.81
C ALA A 661 6.38 -16.33 -4.26
N HIS A 662 5.90 -15.48 -5.17
CA HIS A 662 5.89 -15.78 -6.61
C HIS A 662 7.31 -16.05 -7.12
N GLU A 663 8.28 -15.16 -6.85
CA GLU A 663 9.67 -15.31 -7.29
C GLU A 663 10.32 -16.60 -6.74
N LEU A 664 10.08 -16.94 -5.46
CA LEU A 664 10.56 -18.18 -4.85
C LEU A 664 10.05 -19.42 -5.58
N CYS A 665 8.78 -19.43 -6.01
CA CYS A 665 8.21 -20.54 -6.79
C CYS A 665 8.85 -20.62 -8.17
N VAL A 666 8.96 -19.49 -8.88
CA VAL A 666 9.55 -19.43 -10.22
C VAL A 666 11.02 -19.86 -10.19
N ALA A 667 11.80 -19.40 -9.22
CA ALA A 667 13.18 -19.79 -9.04
C ALA A 667 13.35 -21.30 -8.75
N ALA A 668 12.41 -21.89 -7.99
CA ALA A 668 12.42 -23.33 -7.71
C ALA A 668 12.12 -24.16 -8.96
N LEU A 669 11.20 -23.71 -9.82
CA LEU A 669 10.88 -24.38 -11.10
C LEU A 669 12.04 -24.31 -12.10
N ARG A 670 12.68 -23.14 -12.25
CA ARG A 670 13.84 -22.95 -13.14
C ARG A 670 15.02 -23.85 -12.78
N ARG A 671 15.29 -24.07 -11.49
CA ARG A 671 16.36 -24.97 -11.03
C ARG A 671 16.11 -26.43 -11.37
N ASP A 672 14.86 -26.86 -11.38
CA ASP A 672 14.46 -28.22 -11.74
C ASP A 672 14.61 -28.49 -13.25
N GLU A 673 14.37 -27.47 -14.09
CA GLU A 673 14.54 -27.54 -15.55
C GLU A 673 16.01 -27.51 -15.99
N GLY A 674 16.99 -27.54 -15.07
CA GLY A 674 18.43 -27.60 -15.38
C GLY A 674 19.07 -26.23 -15.66
N GLY A 675 18.37 -25.14 -15.38
CA GLY A 675 18.90 -23.77 -15.44
C GLY A 675 19.82 -23.49 -14.25
N GLN A 676 21.10 -23.17 -14.51
CA GLN A 676 21.92 -22.48 -13.52
C GLN A 676 21.40 -21.07 -13.28
N PRO A 677 21.58 -20.51 -12.06
CA PRO A 677 21.07 -19.19 -11.68
C PRO A 677 21.60 -18.06 -12.54
#